data_64ed8d3a3058e53b29d419cd40f8df60
#
_entry.id   64ed8d3a3058e53b29d419cd40f8df60
#
_cell.length_a   1.000
_cell.length_b   1.000
_cell.length_c   1.000
_cell.angle_alpha   90.00
_cell.angle_beta   90.00
_cell.angle_gamma   90.00
#
_symmetry.space_group_name_H-M   'P 1'
#
loop_
_entity.id
_entity.type
_entity.pdbx_description
1 polymer ?
#
loop_
_entity_poly.entity_id
_entity_poly.type
_entity_poly.pdbx_seq_one_letter_code
_entity_poly.pdbx_strand_id
1 'polypeptide(L)'
;MTIHCTVRPTLGEMILLTLCCLFLTTFGFNLNVSNFIADYVLYKDLRYLCYFTCQNQYYNNILVHKLTKENVRVSVRRLDGDGDIDVVRVAHQTTMPVGVLIDGHCDQTQALRLQASRNKLFDAVHPWLILTDIEDDNCTEYVMQTFRLLNLSVNADVAVVTNRGDSFTLIDVYNFGRIQGNNLETALLGNWQPDRGLDIVLKGYKYYNRWDFHNLTLRAITVIVDQPKMFYPEMLSEMAYTAGVAAMTKITSQMLNTIKERHNFRFNYSIAGRWIGSPERNSTMAVTNTLFWEEQDLSSTCARIFPKWLNWVDIYHPPTTNLQTKFYYLIPEKGVGQYENRFLTPLSHGVWCCAFFAGIACTLVLAGAARMEDRPKPELYAFFSVFAAVCQQGYEDGVQLLEQTISSQGRRLTLLVIGLTSMLLYNYYTSSVVSWLLNAAAPSIANLDGLINSDFELVFEDIGYTRGWLDNPGFFYYSGFKNVKEDELRDKKVTKAKRTVSVLQNVNKGVELLRTGKYAFHTEPYTASQVISKTYEDKELCNLGALQMMLPAHVYIMAQKRSPYKEFFDWSLLRLLERGHVKAIRARFAGTMPACSGAQPRALALGQAAPAFLMLAAFAMLSCFILSPAEKPRPMRDTQKVTSPSDQPQIAAHHTTL
;
A
#
# COMPACT_ATOMS: atom_id res chain seq x y z
N MET A 1 85.79 43.97 -24.99
CA MET A 1 85.73 43.51 -26.38
C MET A 1 84.73 42.34 -26.41
N THR A 2 83.42 42.63 -26.56
CA THR A 2 82.32 41.71 -26.51
C THR A 2 81.87 41.47 -27.97
N ILE A 3 82.10 40.24 -28.49
CA ILE A 3 81.67 39.86 -29.83
C ILE A 3 80.23 39.37 -29.74
N HIS A 4 79.27 40.16 -30.27
CA HIS A 4 77.88 39.73 -30.52
C HIS A 4 77.87 38.95 -31.87
N CYS A 5 77.72 37.65 -31.76
CA CYS A 5 77.44 36.77 -32.91
C CYS A 5 75.95 36.64 -33.11
N THR A 6 75.35 37.45 -33.96
CA THR A 6 73.94 37.30 -34.41
C THR A 6 73.96 36.31 -35.58
N VAL A 7 73.62 35.07 -35.27
CA VAL A 7 73.29 34.06 -36.26
C VAL A 7 71.83 34.32 -36.74
N ARG A 8 71.69 34.75 -38.00
CA ARG A 8 70.35 34.81 -38.69
C ARG A 8 70.01 33.38 -39.10
N PRO A 9 68.79 32.91 -38.66
CA PRO A 9 68.38 31.57 -39.08
C PRO A 9 68.26 31.51 -40.61
N THR A 10 68.67 30.43 -41.22
CA THR A 10 68.48 30.21 -42.65
C THR A 10 67.03 30.00 -43.01
N LEU A 11 66.62 30.35 -44.24
CA LEU A 11 65.26 30.23 -44.76
C LEU A 11 64.73 28.80 -44.57
N GLY A 12 65.61 27.76 -44.59
CA GLY A 12 65.24 26.38 -44.31
C GLY A 12 64.87 26.11 -42.87
N GLU A 13 65.61 26.75 -41.93
CA GLU A 13 65.25 26.61 -40.47
C GLU A 13 63.97 27.35 -40.11
N MET A 14 63.65 28.49 -40.74
CA MET A 14 62.39 29.17 -40.57
C MET A 14 61.21 28.36 -41.17
N ILE A 15 61.39 27.71 -42.32
CA ILE A 15 60.39 26.84 -42.93
C ILE A 15 60.18 25.59 -42.06
N LEU A 16 61.25 25.03 -41.50
CA LEU A 16 61.12 23.87 -40.58
C LEU A 16 60.50 24.22 -39.28
N LEU A 17 60.74 25.42 -38.70
CA LEU A 17 60.11 25.93 -37.50
C LEU A 17 58.62 26.25 -37.75
N THR A 18 58.26 26.84 -38.88
CA THR A 18 56.87 27.11 -39.24
C THR A 18 56.11 25.81 -39.53
N LEU A 19 56.71 24.82 -40.20
CA LEU A 19 56.13 23.48 -40.35
C LEU A 19 55.99 22.75 -39.03
N CYS A 20 56.99 22.80 -38.14
CA CYS A 20 56.88 22.26 -36.79
C CYS A 20 55.79 22.94 -35.95
N CYS A 21 55.69 24.28 -36.02
CA CYS A 21 54.59 25.01 -35.35
C CYS A 21 53.20 24.66 -35.90
N LEU A 22 53.06 24.53 -37.22
CA LEU A 22 51.83 24.05 -37.85
C LEU A 22 51.47 22.61 -37.51
N PHE A 23 52.48 21.74 -37.44
CA PHE A 23 52.28 20.34 -36.99
C PHE A 23 51.94 20.26 -35.48
N LEU A 24 52.57 21.10 -34.66
CA LEU A 24 52.28 21.16 -33.21
C LEU A 24 50.89 21.71 -32.92
N THR A 25 50.46 22.74 -33.68
CA THR A 25 49.10 23.30 -33.49
C THR A 25 48.01 22.34 -33.93
N THR A 26 48.15 21.67 -35.08
CA THR A 26 47.21 20.64 -35.53
C THR A 26 47.23 19.41 -34.66
N PHE A 27 48.36 18.99 -34.14
CA PHE A 27 48.50 17.87 -33.23
C PHE A 27 47.90 18.20 -31.83
N GLY A 28 48.12 19.42 -31.34
CA GLY A 28 47.60 19.92 -30.09
C GLY A 28 46.06 20.03 -30.10
N PHE A 29 45.50 20.55 -31.19
CA PHE A 29 44.05 20.66 -31.35
C PHE A 29 43.34 19.30 -31.31
N ASN A 30 43.82 18.32 -32.04
CA ASN A 30 43.22 16.97 -32.04
C ASN A 30 43.39 16.22 -30.71
N LEU A 31 44.44 16.48 -29.95
CA LEU A 31 44.66 15.93 -28.62
C LEU A 31 43.67 16.53 -27.61
N ASN A 32 43.43 17.85 -27.70
CA ASN A 32 42.47 18.56 -26.85
C ASN A 32 41.05 18.06 -27.07
N VAL A 33 40.60 17.84 -28.31
CA VAL A 33 39.28 17.24 -28.62
C VAL A 33 39.15 15.85 -28.01
N SER A 34 40.19 15.01 -28.14
CA SER A 34 40.19 13.66 -27.55
C SER A 34 40.15 13.66 -26.01
N ASN A 35 40.84 14.66 -25.38
CA ASN A 35 40.79 14.84 -23.92
C ASN A 35 39.39 15.29 -23.49
N PHE A 36 38.82 16.27 -24.15
CA PHE A 36 37.47 16.78 -23.89
C PHE A 36 36.42 15.68 -23.99
N ILE A 37 36.44 14.88 -25.08
CA ILE A 37 35.47 13.78 -25.24
C ILE A 37 35.61 12.75 -24.10
N ALA A 38 36.86 12.42 -23.73
CA ALA A 38 37.09 11.48 -22.64
C ALA A 38 36.53 12.00 -21.30
N ASP A 39 36.81 13.26 -20.97
CA ASP A 39 36.29 13.90 -19.75
C ASP A 39 34.75 13.95 -19.73
N TYR A 40 34.10 14.24 -20.86
CA TYR A 40 32.66 14.24 -20.96
C TYR A 40 32.07 12.84 -20.80
N VAL A 41 32.63 11.83 -21.46
CA VAL A 41 32.19 10.43 -21.37
C VAL A 41 32.30 9.90 -19.93
N LEU A 42 33.40 10.25 -19.24
CA LEU A 42 33.60 9.90 -17.83
C LEU A 42 32.63 10.66 -16.91
N TYR A 43 32.38 11.96 -17.15
CA TYR A 43 31.40 12.76 -16.43
C TYR A 43 29.98 12.13 -16.51
N LYS A 44 29.61 11.62 -17.69
CA LYS A 44 28.32 10.96 -17.92
C LYS A 44 28.28 9.48 -17.47
N ASP A 45 29.36 8.94 -16.92
CA ASP A 45 29.56 7.52 -16.54
C ASP A 45 29.14 6.54 -17.66
N LEU A 46 29.50 6.85 -18.91
CA LEU A 46 29.15 6.03 -20.05
C LEU A 46 30.11 4.85 -20.18
N ARG A 47 29.58 3.64 -20.39
CA ARG A 47 30.32 2.42 -20.64
C ARG A 47 30.31 2.01 -22.11
N TYR A 48 29.39 2.55 -22.88
CA TYR A 48 29.22 2.30 -24.30
C TYR A 48 29.07 3.62 -25.03
N LEU A 49 29.84 3.78 -26.15
CA LEU A 49 29.83 4.95 -27.00
C LEU A 49 29.73 4.53 -28.47
N CYS A 50 28.76 5.08 -29.18
CA CYS A 50 28.61 5.01 -30.62
C CYS A 50 29.19 6.30 -31.23
N TYR A 51 30.30 6.22 -31.94
CA TYR A 51 30.94 7.37 -32.57
C TYR A 51 30.70 7.37 -34.07
N PHE A 52 29.99 8.39 -34.54
CA PHE A 52 29.69 8.65 -35.95
C PHE A 52 30.60 9.77 -36.47
N THR A 53 31.46 9.47 -37.43
CA THR A 53 32.53 10.38 -37.88
C THR A 53 32.93 10.18 -39.33
N CYS A 54 33.44 11.23 -39.97
CA CYS A 54 34.12 11.20 -41.23
C CYS A 54 35.64 11.46 -41.08
N GLN A 55 36.14 11.59 -39.86
CA GLN A 55 37.53 11.82 -39.54
C GLN A 55 38.46 10.68 -39.98
N ASN A 56 39.76 11.01 -40.17
CA ASN A 56 40.76 10.03 -40.52
C ASN A 56 40.88 8.95 -39.43
N GLN A 57 41.15 7.71 -39.87
CA GLN A 57 41.31 6.54 -38.98
C GLN A 57 42.37 6.74 -37.89
N TYR A 58 43.40 7.51 -38.16
CA TYR A 58 44.47 7.81 -37.19
C TYR A 58 43.90 8.50 -35.92
N TYR A 59 43.07 9.55 -36.08
CA TYR A 59 42.47 10.29 -34.97
C TYR A 59 41.46 9.45 -34.23
N ASN A 60 40.66 8.67 -34.97
CA ASN A 60 39.73 7.74 -34.39
C ASN A 60 40.41 6.71 -33.49
N ASN A 61 41.56 6.20 -33.91
CA ASN A 61 42.36 5.23 -33.12
C ASN A 61 42.85 5.83 -31.81
N ILE A 62 43.32 7.10 -31.82
CA ILE A 62 43.77 7.80 -30.60
C ILE A 62 42.61 7.88 -29.57
N LEU A 63 41.44 8.35 -30.02
CA LEU A 63 40.27 8.46 -29.17
C LEU A 63 39.81 7.10 -28.62
N VAL A 64 39.70 6.10 -29.51
CA VAL A 64 39.29 4.73 -29.13
C VAL A 64 40.27 4.15 -28.11
N HIS A 65 41.59 4.30 -28.33
CA HIS A 65 42.62 3.80 -27.41
C HIS A 65 42.49 4.46 -26.03
N LYS A 66 42.29 5.78 -26.01
CA LYS A 66 42.10 6.53 -24.77
C LYS A 66 40.87 6.07 -24.00
N LEU A 67 39.69 5.99 -24.65
CA LEU A 67 38.46 5.56 -24.03
C LEU A 67 38.48 4.09 -23.58
N THR A 68 39.17 3.22 -24.33
CA THR A 68 39.33 1.82 -23.96
C THR A 68 40.15 1.66 -22.67
N LYS A 69 41.16 2.51 -22.43
CA LYS A 69 41.90 2.53 -21.16
C LYS A 69 41.02 2.85 -19.97
N GLU A 70 39.97 3.66 -20.18
CA GLU A 70 38.92 4.01 -19.18
C GLU A 70 37.79 3.00 -19.13
N ASN A 71 37.93 1.81 -19.72
CA ASN A 71 36.88 0.77 -19.79
C ASN A 71 35.63 1.16 -20.54
N VAL A 72 35.71 2.11 -21.48
CA VAL A 72 34.61 2.48 -22.37
C VAL A 72 34.71 1.72 -23.68
N ARG A 73 33.66 1.03 -24.07
CA ARG A 73 33.57 0.30 -25.35
C ARG A 73 33.06 1.25 -26.43
N VAL A 74 33.85 1.43 -27.48
CA VAL A 74 33.52 2.37 -28.57
C VAL A 74 33.20 1.62 -29.86
N SER A 75 32.09 1.94 -30.48
CA SER A 75 31.72 1.48 -31.82
C SER A 75 31.87 2.66 -32.78
N VAL A 76 32.84 2.64 -33.65
CA VAL A 76 33.07 3.71 -34.64
C VAL A 76 32.33 3.36 -35.94
N ARG A 77 31.61 4.35 -36.49
CA ARG A 77 30.89 4.27 -37.76
C ARG A 77 31.26 5.44 -38.64
N ARG A 78 31.71 5.16 -39.86
CA ARG A 78 32.07 6.19 -40.82
C ARG A 78 30.82 6.74 -41.52
N LEU A 79 30.79 8.08 -41.67
CA LEU A 79 29.72 8.82 -42.32
C LEU A 79 30.04 9.20 -43.78
N ASP A 80 31.12 8.69 -44.34
CA ASP A 80 31.61 9.01 -45.70
C ASP A 80 31.41 7.84 -46.70
N GLY A 81 30.69 6.82 -46.36
CA GLY A 81 30.36 5.66 -47.20
C GLY A 81 28.96 5.69 -47.78
N ASP A 82 28.75 4.99 -48.91
CA ASP A 82 27.42 4.83 -49.54
C ASP A 82 26.47 3.91 -48.76
N GLY A 83 26.86 3.49 -47.56
CA GLY A 83 26.07 2.60 -46.72
C GLY A 83 24.94 3.32 -45.97
N ASP A 84 23.74 2.77 -45.99
CA ASP A 84 22.63 3.22 -45.13
C ASP A 84 22.97 2.94 -43.65
N ILE A 85 23.09 4.00 -42.86
CA ILE A 85 23.45 3.91 -41.45
C ILE A 85 22.17 3.76 -40.63
N ASP A 86 21.96 2.56 -40.12
CA ASP A 86 20.85 2.30 -39.19
C ASP A 86 21.28 2.70 -37.74
N VAL A 87 20.96 3.94 -37.36
CA VAL A 87 21.21 4.45 -36.00
C VAL A 87 20.50 3.61 -34.94
N VAL A 88 19.28 3.13 -35.23
CA VAL A 88 18.47 2.36 -34.29
C VAL A 88 19.20 1.07 -33.94
N ARG A 89 19.75 0.39 -34.95
CA ARG A 89 20.47 -0.87 -34.74
C ARG A 89 21.78 -0.67 -33.99
N VAL A 90 22.48 0.44 -34.26
CA VAL A 90 23.79 0.72 -33.64
C VAL A 90 23.62 1.22 -32.21
N ALA A 91 22.64 2.06 -31.95
CA ALA A 91 22.33 2.60 -30.63
C ALA A 91 21.36 1.73 -29.83
N HIS A 92 20.99 0.54 -30.35
CA HIS A 92 20.05 -0.35 -29.67
C HIS A 92 20.59 -0.77 -28.31
N GLN A 93 19.79 -0.53 -27.28
CA GLN A 93 20.16 -0.68 -25.89
C GLN A 93 19.05 -1.36 -25.09
N THR A 94 19.44 -2.25 -24.20
CA THR A 94 18.49 -2.99 -23.36
C THR A 94 18.52 -2.57 -21.89
N THR A 95 19.68 -2.24 -21.33
CA THR A 95 19.81 -2.08 -19.88
C THR A 95 20.71 -0.91 -19.42
N MET A 96 21.62 -0.42 -20.29
CA MET A 96 22.62 0.59 -19.91
C MET A 96 22.57 1.80 -20.87
N PRO A 97 22.84 3.04 -20.42
CA PRO A 97 22.95 4.19 -21.31
C PRO A 97 24.01 3.99 -22.38
N VAL A 98 23.71 4.39 -23.62
CA VAL A 98 24.64 4.39 -24.76
C VAL A 98 24.87 5.82 -25.20
N GLY A 99 26.10 6.31 -25.02
CA GLY A 99 26.48 7.62 -25.55
C GLY A 99 26.51 7.62 -27.07
N VAL A 100 26.05 8.70 -27.67
CA VAL A 100 26.13 8.93 -29.12
C VAL A 100 26.96 10.17 -29.38
N LEU A 101 28.11 9.97 -29.98
CA LEU A 101 29.01 11.05 -30.38
C LEU A 101 28.88 11.25 -31.89
N ILE A 102 28.59 12.49 -32.30
CA ILE A 102 28.49 12.86 -33.71
C ILE A 102 29.54 13.93 -34.03
N ASP A 103 30.28 13.71 -35.10
CA ASP A 103 31.08 14.72 -35.75
C ASP A 103 30.14 15.53 -36.69
N GLY A 104 29.85 16.76 -36.31
CA GLY A 104 28.89 17.63 -36.99
C GLY A 104 29.35 18.11 -38.38
N HIS A 105 30.61 17.90 -38.72
CA HIS A 105 31.22 18.31 -40.02
C HIS A 105 30.86 17.39 -41.19
N CYS A 106 30.35 16.18 -40.87
CA CYS A 106 30.09 15.19 -41.89
C CYS A 106 28.77 15.46 -42.63
N ASP A 107 28.75 15.34 -43.95
CA ASP A 107 27.60 15.61 -44.81
C ASP A 107 26.33 14.80 -44.43
N GLN A 108 26.50 13.57 -43.99
CA GLN A 108 25.38 12.65 -43.64
C GLN A 108 24.78 12.89 -42.22
N THR A 109 25.34 13.84 -41.46
CA THR A 109 24.92 14.09 -40.07
C THR A 109 23.44 14.48 -39.95
N GLN A 110 22.93 15.24 -40.95
CA GLN A 110 21.54 15.66 -40.99
C GLN A 110 20.58 14.46 -41.16
N ALA A 111 20.92 13.52 -42.04
CA ALA A 111 20.13 12.30 -42.26
C ALA A 111 20.08 11.45 -41.00
N LEU A 112 21.24 11.29 -40.32
CA LEU A 112 21.37 10.56 -39.08
C LEU A 112 20.52 11.18 -37.96
N ARG A 113 20.56 12.52 -37.78
CA ARG A 113 19.71 13.22 -36.80
C ARG A 113 18.22 13.06 -37.08
N LEU A 114 17.80 13.12 -38.35
CA LEU A 114 16.40 12.90 -38.74
C LEU A 114 15.95 11.47 -38.47
N GLN A 115 16.81 10.48 -38.72
CA GLN A 115 16.54 9.08 -38.40
C GLN A 115 16.39 8.88 -36.90
N ALA A 116 17.29 9.45 -36.09
CA ALA A 116 17.24 9.42 -34.62
C ALA A 116 15.93 10.08 -34.10
N SER A 117 15.57 11.23 -34.67
CA SER A 117 14.31 11.94 -34.35
C SER A 117 13.07 11.10 -34.60
N ARG A 118 12.99 10.44 -35.79
CA ARG A 118 11.85 9.59 -36.16
C ARG A 118 11.70 8.39 -35.22
N ASN A 119 12.81 7.86 -34.71
CA ASN A 119 12.84 6.72 -33.81
C ASN A 119 12.85 7.09 -32.32
N LYS A 120 12.62 8.39 -31.99
CA LYS A 120 12.55 8.90 -30.60
C LYS A 120 13.81 8.58 -29.79
N LEU A 121 15.02 8.65 -30.39
CA LEU A 121 16.29 8.35 -29.73
C LEU A 121 16.91 9.56 -29.00
N PHE A 122 16.29 10.74 -29.04
CA PHE A 122 16.67 11.87 -28.20
C PHE A 122 15.97 11.77 -26.84
N ASP A 123 16.48 10.87 -26.01
CA ASP A 123 15.92 10.55 -24.70
C ASP A 123 17.04 10.52 -23.63
N ALA A 124 16.70 10.15 -22.40
CA ALA A 124 17.64 10.09 -21.30
C ALA A 124 18.58 8.87 -21.34
N VAL A 125 18.25 7.85 -22.15
CA VAL A 125 19.04 6.61 -22.26
C VAL A 125 20.16 6.76 -23.28
N HIS A 126 20.01 7.70 -24.22
CA HIS A 126 20.97 8.02 -25.26
C HIS A 126 21.50 9.45 -25.08
N PRO A 127 22.55 9.67 -24.26
CA PRO A 127 23.24 10.96 -24.19
C PRO A 127 23.95 11.25 -25.51
N TRP A 128 23.64 12.39 -26.10
CA TRP A 128 24.20 12.85 -27.38
C TRP A 128 25.25 13.93 -27.16
N LEU A 129 26.41 13.77 -27.76
CA LEU A 129 27.44 14.82 -27.86
C LEU A 129 27.66 15.14 -29.34
N ILE A 130 27.38 16.37 -29.73
CA ILE A 130 27.46 16.81 -31.13
C ILE A 130 28.55 17.86 -31.25
N LEU A 131 29.65 17.50 -31.91
CA LEU A 131 30.76 18.41 -32.13
C LEU A 131 30.45 19.34 -33.33
N THR A 132 30.71 20.62 -33.19
CA THR A 132 30.55 21.62 -34.29
C THR A 132 31.81 22.51 -34.36
N ASP A 133 32.06 23.13 -35.52
CA ASP A 133 33.09 24.16 -35.70
C ASP A 133 32.55 25.59 -35.52
N ILE A 134 31.37 25.72 -34.97
CA ILE A 134 30.69 27.00 -34.87
C ILE A 134 31.24 27.73 -33.66
N GLU A 135 31.55 29.04 -33.88
CA GLU A 135 31.89 29.94 -32.79
C GLU A 135 30.72 30.20 -31.88
N ASP A 136 30.95 30.47 -30.61
CA ASP A 136 29.90 30.64 -29.57
C ASP A 136 28.85 31.65 -29.96
N ASP A 137 29.20 32.76 -30.64
CA ASP A 137 28.29 33.84 -31.01
C ASP A 137 27.17 33.39 -31.99
N ASN A 138 27.43 32.37 -32.80
CA ASN A 138 26.49 31.82 -33.78
C ASN A 138 25.78 30.53 -33.33
N CYS A 139 26.06 30.05 -32.12
CA CYS A 139 25.54 28.79 -31.62
C CYS A 139 24.03 28.75 -31.55
N THR A 140 23.39 29.77 -31.02
CA THR A 140 21.93 29.81 -30.86
C THR A 140 21.22 29.72 -32.20
N GLU A 141 21.71 30.43 -33.23
CA GLU A 141 21.14 30.36 -34.56
C GLU A 141 21.31 29.00 -35.21
N TYR A 142 22.50 28.39 -35.09
CA TYR A 142 22.75 27.04 -35.57
C TYR A 142 21.86 26.00 -34.88
N VAL A 143 21.71 26.06 -33.57
CA VAL A 143 20.86 25.13 -32.81
C VAL A 143 19.42 25.28 -33.26
N MET A 144 18.93 26.52 -33.44
CA MET A 144 17.55 26.77 -33.90
C MET A 144 17.33 26.24 -35.30
N GLN A 145 18.24 26.48 -36.25
CA GLN A 145 18.13 25.96 -37.60
C GLN A 145 18.18 24.44 -37.67
N THR A 146 19.07 23.83 -36.88
CA THR A 146 19.36 22.40 -36.97
C THR A 146 18.38 21.52 -36.23
N PHE A 147 17.94 21.94 -35.01
CA PHE A 147 17.16 21.12 -34.08
C PHE A 147 15.68 21.45 -34.04
N ARG A 148 15.24 22.61 -34.59
CA ARG A 148 13.83 23.03 -34.56
C ARG A 148 12.87 21.97 -35.11
N LEU A 149 13.26 21.22 -36.13
CA LEU A 149 12.42 20.22 -36.77
C LEU A 149 12.59 18.81 -36.15
N LEU A 150 13.54 18.63 -35.25
CA LEU A 150 13.77 17.36 -34.61
C LEU A 150 12.82 17.14 -33.44
N ASN A 151 12.51 15.90 -33.15
CA ASN A 151 11.64 15.52 -32.03
C ASN A 151 12.45 15.38 -30.74
N LEU A 152 12.96 16.52 -30.24
CA LEU A 152 13.52 16.58 -28.91
C LEU A 152 12.41 16.64 -27.86
N SER A 153 12.72 16.18 -26.66
CA SER A 153 11.77 16.15 -25.55
C SER A 153 12.39 16.70 -24.27
N VAL A 154 11.59 16.83 -23.22
CA VAL A 154 12.05 17.38 -21.93
C VAL A 154 13.08 16.48 -21.25
N ASN A 155 13.08 15.17 -21.54
CA ASN A 155 14.06 14.23 -21.03
C ASN A 155 15.28 14.06 -21.92
N ALA A 156 15.33 14.74 -23.10
CA ALA A 156 16.50 14.66 -23.99
C ALA A 156 17.79 15.03 -23.26
N ASP A 157 18.85 14.29 -23.56
CA ASP A 157 20.21 14.56 -23.11
C ASP A 157 21.08 14.83 -24.34
N VAL A 158 21.04 16.07 -24.82
CA VAL A 158 21.72 16.50 -26.04
C VAL A 158 22.59 17.69 -25.71
N ALA A 159 23.92 17.49 -25.82
CA ALA A 159 24.92 18.52 -25.69
C ALA A 159 25.48 18.89 -27.06
N VAL A 160 25.35 20.14 -27.46
CA VAL A 160 25.99 20.72 -28.64
C VAL A 160 27.28 21.42 -28.20
N VAL A 161 28.37 21.13 -28.86
CA VAL A 161 29.68 21.65 -28.52
C VAL A 161 30.11 22.71 -29.54
N THR A 162 30.45 23.89 -29.04
CA THR A 162 30.99 24.98 -29.82
C THR A 162 32.47 25.15 -29.52
N ASN A 163 33.24 25.63 -30.48
CA ASN A 163 34.67 25.80 -30.37
C ASN A 163 35.01 27.27 -30.03
N ARG A 164 35.90 27.48 -29.08
CA ARG A 164 36.43 28.78 -28.68
C ARG A 164 37.94 28.74 -28.58
N GLY A 165 38.57 28.53 -29.75
CA GLY A 165 40.01 28.28 -29.82
C GLY A 165 40.38 26.94 -29.23
N ASP A 166 41.16 26.90 -28.13
CA ASP A 166 41.55 25.66 -27.43
C ASP A 166 40.55 25.21 -26.38
N SER A 167 39.42 25.92 -26.20
CA SER A 167 38.37 25.59 -25.23
C SER A 167 37.08 25.23 -25.92
N PHE A 168 36.25 24.46 -25.23
CA PHE A 168 34.90 24.02 -25.71
C PHE A 168 33.82 24.48 -24.78
N THR A 169 32.74 25.01 -25.37
CA THR A 169 31.49 25.35 -24.66
C THR A 169 30.43 24.31 -24.97
N LEU A 170 29.73 23.81 -23.94
CA LEU A 170 28.69 22.81 -24.07
C LEU A 170 27.33 23.49 -23.83
N ILE A 171 26.42 23.32 -24.78
CA ILE A 171 25.06 23.84 -24.72
C ILE A 171 24.10 22.67 -24.63
N ASP A 172 23.29 22.63 -23.56
CA ASP A 172 22.17 21.69 -23.39
C ASP A 172 20.99 22.11 -24.26
N VAL A 173 20.40 21.16 -25.02
CA VAL A 173 19.33 21.43 -25.98
C VAL A 173 18.16 20.47 -25.73
N TYR A 174 16.97 21.02 -25.49
CA TYR A 174 15.77 20.24 -25.20
C TYR A 174 14.47 20.98 -25.63
N ASN A 175 13.33 20.30 -25.54
CA ASN A 175 12.01 20.89 -25.81
C ASN A 175 10.98 20.32 -24.84
N PHE A 176 10.14 21.15 -24.25
CA PHE A 176 9.10 20.69 -23.33
C PHE A 176 7.97 19.94 -24.04
N GLY A 177 7.66 20.28 -25.28
CA GLY A 177 6.62 19.63 -26.07
C GLY A 177 6.41 20.31 -27.43
N ARG A 178 7.15 19.87 -28.45
CA ARG A 178 7.04 20.43 -29.80
C ARG A 178 5.66 20.28 -30.40
N ILE A 179 5.02 19.13 -30.25
CA ILE A 179 3.68 18.83 -30.79
C ILE A 179 2.64 19.80 -30.22
N GLN A 180 2.83 20.21 -28.96
CA GLN A 180 1.98 21.16 -28.25
C GLN A 180 2.33 22.65 -28.54
N GLY A 181 3.33 22.89 -29.39
CA GLY A 181 3.70 24.22 -29.83
C GLY A 181 4.80 24.91 -29.02
N ASN A 182 5.48 24.22 -28.11
CA ASN A 182 6.59 24.81 -27.35
C ASN A 182 7.84 24.96 -28.23
N ASN A 183 8.62 25.97 -27.91
CA ASN A 183 9.89 26.26 -28.58
C ASN A 183 11.01 25.37 -28.09
N LEU A 184 12.08 25.36 -28.87
CA LEU A 184 13.33 24.74 -28.48
C LEU A 184 14.00 25.61 -27.40
N GLU A 185 14.50 24.96 -26.34
CA GLU A 185 15.20 25.59 -25.22
C GLU A 185 16.69 25.24 -25.27
N THR A 186 17.51 26.20 -24.87
CA THR A 186 18.96 26.04 -24.78
C THR A 186 19.46 26.56 -23.43
N ALA A 187 20.46 25.89 -22.86
CA ALA A 187 21.07 26.31 -21.60
C ALA A 187 22.58 26.01 -21.62
N LEU A 188 23.40 26.88 -21.03
CA LEU A 188 24.82 26.61 -20.88
C LEU A 188 25.01 25.41 -19.93
N LEU A 189 25.48 24.28 -20.48
CA LEU A 189 25.77 23.08 -19.70
C LEU A 189 27.09 23.21 -18.94
N GLY A 190 28.14 23.69 -19.62
CA GLY A 190 29.47 23.84 -19.03
C GLY A 190 30.52 24.22 -20.04
N ASN A 191 31.76 24.31 -19.58
CA ASN A 191 32.93 24.63 -20.40
C ASN A 191 34.05 23.61 -20.16
N TRP A 192 34.88 23.41 -21.17
CA TRP A 192 36.06 22.61 -21.04
C TRP A 192 37.33 23.42 -21.46
N GLN A 193 38.40 23.29 -20.70
CA GLN A 193 39.68 23.93 -20.96
C GLN A 193 40.81 22.91 -20.75
N PRO A 194 41.92 22.97 -21.53
CA PRO A 194 43.03 22.04 -21.41
C PRO A 194 43.60 21.95 -19.99
N ASP A 195 43.70 23.09 -19.32
CA ASP A 195 44.36 23.23 -18.01
C ASP A 195 43.42 22.87 -16.84
N ARG A 196 42.10 23.00 -17.01
CA ARG A 196 41.10 22.84 -15.93
C ARG A 196 40.21 21.64 -16.10
N GLY A 197 40.18 21.04 -17.30
CA GLY A 197 39.24 19.97 -17.66
C GLY A 197 37.82 20.45 -17.81
N LEU A 198 36.84 19.58 -17.56
CA LEU A 198 35.44 19.83 -17.72
C LEU A 198 34.83 20.50 -16.46
N ASP A 199 34.31 21.74 -16.62
CA ASP A 199 33.56 22.44 -15.58
C ASP A 199 32.08 22.55 -15.97
N ILE A 200 31.25 21.84 -15.25
CA ILE A 200 29.78 21.80 -15.49
C ILE A 200 29.10 22.87 -14.63
N VAL A 201 28.39 23.76 -15.30
CA VAL A 201 27.63 24.86 -14.71
C VAL A 201 26.26 24.35 -14.19
N LEU A 202 25.58 23.54 -14.98
CA LEU A 202 24.29 22.95 -14.60
C LEU A 202 24.50 21.76 -13.65
N LYS A 203 24.75 22.09 -12.37
CA LYS A 203 24.93 21.09 -11.33
C LYS A 203 23.59 20.54 -10.84
N GLY A 204 23.55 19.23 -10.60
CA GLY A 204 22.36 18.54 -10.09
C GLY A 204 21.49 17.91 -11.18
N TYR A 205 20.30 17.47 -10.75
CA TYR A 205 19.41 16.77 -11.66
C TYR A 205 18.71 17.73 -12.63
N LYS A 206 18.61 17.37 -13.90
CA LYS A 206 18.17 18.28 -15.01
C LYS A 206 16.83 18.96 -14.77
N TYR A 207 15.87 18.33 -14.07
CA TYR A 207 14.56 18.93 -13.81
C TYR A 207 14.55 20.04 -12.75
N TYR A 208 15.68 20.31 -12.08
CA TYR A 208 15.83 21.56 -11.33
C TYR A 208 15.97 22.76 -12.26
N ASN A 209 16.57 22.59 -13.42
CA ASN A 209 16.75 23.63 -14.42
C ASN A 209 15.59 23.67 -15.42
N ARG A 210 14.98 22.52 -15.70
CA ARG A 210 13.82 22.36 -16.60
C ARG A 210 12.52 22.28 -15.76
N TRP A 211 12.29 23.29 -14.89
CA TRP A 211 11.19 23.22 -13.92
C TRP A 211 9.89 23.85 -14.42
N ASP A 212 9.94 24.87 -15.31
CA ASP A 212 8.78 25.58 -15.85
C ASP A 212 8.44 25.05 -17.24
N PHE A 213 7.26 24.48 -17.37
CA PHE A 213 6.77 23.94 -18.64
C PHE A 213 6.01 24.96 -19.49
N HIS A 214 6.09 26.24 -19.14
CA HIS A 214 5.53 27.35 -19.92
C HIS A 214 4.07 27.17 -20.36
N ASN A 215 3.20 26.75 -19.43
CA ASN A 215 1.78 26.44 -19.67
C ASN A 215 1.54 25.29 -20.69
N LEU A 216 2.48 24.39 -20.89
CA LEU A 216 2.30 23.20 -21.70
C LEU A 216 0.98 22.48 -21.35
N THR A 217 0.22 22.09 -22.37
CA THR A 217 -1.01 21.32 -22.17
C THR A 217 -0.78 19.85 -22.44
N LEU A 218 -0.86 19.01 -21.39
CA LEU A 218 -0.78 17.56 -21.49
C LEU A 218 -2.17 16.94 -21.62
N ARG A 219 -2.30 15.92 -22.45
CA ARG A 219 -3.54 15.17 -22.64
C ARG A 219 -3.65 14.12 -21.56
N ALA A 220 -4.66 14.23 -20.70
CA ALA A 220 -4.87 13.33 -19.56
C ALA A 220 -6.21 12.60 -19.70
N ILE A 221 -6.21 11.29 -19.43
CA ILE A 221 -7.43 10.50 -19.43
C ILE A 221 -7.76 10.02 -18.03
N THR A 222 -9.04 10.10 -17.68
CA THR A 222 -9.57 9.60 -16.40
C THR A 222 -10.68 8.58 -16.63
N VAL A 223 -11.09 7.89 -15.55
CA VAL A 223 -12.22 6.97 -15.58
C VAL A 223 -13.35 7.52 -14.71
N ILE A 224 -14.50 7.70 -15.32
CA ILE A 224 -15.76 7.95 -14.64
C ILE A 224 -16.78 7.00 -15.23
N VAL A 225 -17.33 6.10 -14.38
CA VAL A 225 -18.16 4.96 -14.85
C VAL A 225 -19.45 5.45 -15.46
N ASP A 226 -20.13 6.39 -14.80
CA ASP A 226 -21.31 7.06 -15.32
C ASP A 226 -20.91 8.47 -15.72
N GLN A 227 -20.89 8.73 -17.02
CA GLN A 227 -20.47 10.06 -17.51
C GLN A 227 -21.37 11.14 -16.86
N PRO A 228 -20.78 12.09 -16.14
CA PRO A 228 -21.54 13.16 -15.53
C PRO A 228 -22.17 14.02 -16.61
N LYS A 229 -23.36 14.58 -16.34
CA LYS A 229 -24.00 15.55 -17.25
C LYS A 229 -23.11 16.77 -17.52
N MET A 230 -22.32 17.17 -16.54
CA MET A 230 -21.32 18.23 -16.64
C MET A 230 -20.03 17.76 -15.97
N PHE A 231 -18.94 17.77 -16.71
CA PHE A 231 -17.61 17.46 -16.19
C PHE A 231 -16.88 18.77 -15.86
N TYR A 232 -16.29 18.81 -14.66
CA TYR A 232 -15.33 19.84 -14.25
C TYR A 232 -14.13 19.16 -13.57
N PRO A 233 -12.88 19.61 -13.81
CA PRO A 233 -11.67 18.90 -13.36
C PRO A 233 -11.58 18.71 -11.84
N GLU A 234 -12.17 19.62 -11.06
CA GLU A 234 -12.14 19.59 -9.60
C GLU A 234 -12.83 18.35 -9.01
N MET A 235 -13.84 17.80 -9.73
CA MET A 235 -14.50 16.53 -9.36
C MET A 235 -13.51 15.40 -9.08
N LEU A 236 -12.38 15.41 -9.78
CA LEU A 236 -11.35 14.37 -9.67
C LEU A 236 -10.49 14.52 -8.42
N SER A 237 -10.54 15.66 -7.73
CA SER A 237 -9.66 15.96 -6.59
C SER A 237 -10.41 16.42 -5.32
N GLU A 238 -11.71 16.69 -5.41
CA GLU A 238 -12.53 17.10 -4.28
C GLU A 238 -12.60 16.02 -3.19
N MET A 239 -12.68 16.48 -1.93
CA MET A 239 -12.87 15.61 -0.77
C MET A 239 -14.29 15.01 -0.69
N ALA A 240 -15.27 15.65 -1.33
CA ALA A 240 -16.64 15.16 -1.37
C ALA A 240 -16.75 13.88 -2.20
N TYR A 241 -17.71 13.01 -1.84
CA TYR A 241 -18.04 11.85 -2.66
C TYR A 241 -18.56 12.30 -4.02
N THR A 242 -18.01 11.72 -5.08
CA THR A 242 -18.47 11.94 -6.46
C THR A 242 -18.79 10.56 -7.05
N ALA A 243 -20.03 10.39 -7.50
CA ALA A 243 -20.47 9.13 -8.09
C ALA A 243 -19.61 8.74 -9.29
N GLY A 244 -19.21 7.47 -9.36
CA GLY A 244 -18.40 6.94 -10.45
C GLY A 244 -16.90 7.30 -10.40
N VAL A 245 -16.44 8.11 -9.42
CA VAL A 245 -15.03 8.47 -9.23
C VAL A 245 -14.45 7.73 -8.03
N ALA A 246 -13.55 6.79 -8.29
CA ALA A 246 -12.88 6.01 -7.24
C ALA A 246 -11.96 6.87 -6.36
N ALA A 247 -11.79 6.50 -5.10
CA ALA A 247 -10.87 7.17 -4.18
C ALA A 247 -9.43 7.21 -4.71
N MET A 248 -8.97 6.15 -5.36
CA MET A 248 -7.64 6.09 -5.99
C MET A 248 -7.47 7.14 -7.10
N THR A 249 -8.53 7.47 -7.86
CA THR A 249 -8.52 8.54 -8.87
C THR A 249 -8.36 9.90 -8.19
N LYS A 250 -9.07 10.14 -7.09
CA LYS A 250 -8.99 11.40 -6.33
C LYS A 250 -7.58 11.62 -5.74
N ILE A 251 -6.99 10.59 -5.17
CA ILE A 251 -5.62 10.61 -4.64
C ILE A 251 -4.63 10.96 -5.77
N THR A 252 -4.72 10.26 -6.89
CA THR A 252 -3.85 10.46 -8.05
C THR A 252 -3.97 11.87 -8.61
N SER A 253 -5.20 12.36 -8.80
CA SER A 253 -5.46 13.69 -9.33
C SER A 253 -4.94 14.79 -8.40
N GLN A 254 -5.04 14.65 -7.08
CA GLN A 254 -4.43 15.61 -6.15
C GLN A 254 -2.91 15.64 -6.25
N MET A 255 -2.25 14.48 -6.39
CA MET A 255 -0.80 14.42 -6.61
C MET A 255 -0.41 15.12 -7.91
N LEU A 256 -1.10 14.81 -9.01
CA LEU A 256 -0.86 15.41 -10.31
C LEU A 256 -1.14 16.93 -10.32
N ASN A 257 -2.18 17.39 -9.61
CA ASN A 257 -2.45 18.83 -9.47
C ASN A 257 -1.32 19.54 -8.73
N THR A 258 -0.75 18.94 -7.68
CA THR A 258 0.41 19.52 -6.97
C THR A 258 1.62 19.64 -7.90
N ILE A 259 1.88 18.63 -8.76
CA ILE A 259 2.96 18.68 -9.75
C ILE A 259 2.66 19.74 -10.81
N LYS A 260 1.42 19.78 -11.33
CA LYS A 260 0.95 20.73 -12.32
C LYS A 260 1.15 22.19 -11.88
N GLU A 261 0.73 22.52 -10.66
CA GLU A 261 0.88 23.86 -10.09
C GLU A 261 2.34 24.25 -9.91
N ARG A 262 3.17 23.29 -9.45
CA ARG A 262 4.60 23.52 -9.22
C ARG A 262 5.37 23.78 -10.52
N HIS A 263 5.02 23.08 -11.60
CA HIS A 263 5.77 23.05 -12.85
C HIS A 263 5.08 23.79 -14.00
N ASN A 264 4.02 24.53 -13.72
CA ASN A 264 3.33 25.42 -14.68
C ASN A 264 2.94 24.73 -15.99
N PHE A 265 2.13 23.66 -15.89
CA PHE A 265 1.50 23.02 -17.04
C PHE A 265 0.00 22.77 -16.78
N ARG A 266 -0.74 22.38 -17.81
CA ARG A 266 -2.19 22.17 -17.76
C ARG A 266 -2.55 20.79 -18.23
N PHE A 267 -3.73 20.31 -17.83
CA PHE A 267 -4.31 19.09 -18.36
C PHE A 267 -5.53 19.40 -19.24
N ASN A 268 -5.58 18.75 -20.39
CA ASN A 268 -6.80 18.58 -21.18
C ASN A 268 -7.34 17.17 -20.90
N TYR A 269 -8.54 17.10 -20.31
CA TYR A 269 -9.08 15.84 -19.81
C TYR A 269 -10.00 15.16 -20.81
N SER A 270 -9.82 13.85 -20.97
CA SER A 270 -10.75 12.94 -21.64
C SER A 270 -11.29 11.93 -20.64
N ILE A 271 -12.51 11.45 -20.84
CA ILE A 271 -13.18 10.51 -19.93
C ILE A 271 -13.32 9.15 -20.62
N ALA A 272 -12.87 8.10 -19.92
CA ALA A 272 -13.08 6.71 -20.30
C ALA A 272 -14.10 6.04 -19.37
N GLY A 273 -14.77 5.00 -19.86
CA GLY A 273 -15.68 4.20 -19.05
C GLY A 273 -14.99 3.08 -18.26
N ARG A 274 -13.73 2.74 -18.59
CA ARG A 274 -12.97 1.65 -17.96
C ARG A 274 -11.47 1.86 -18.02
N TRP A 275 -10.74 1.24 -17.09
CA TRP A 275 -9.28 1.34 -17.03
C TRP A 275 -8.59 0.54 -18.12
N ILE A 276 -9.01 -0.69 -18.33
CA ILE A 276 -8.29 -1.66 -19.16
C ILE A 276 -9.13 -2.09 -20.36
N GLY A 277 -8.49 -2.13 -21.53
CA GLY A 277 -9.01 -2.65 -22.79
C GLY A 277 -7.92 -3.41 -23.54
N SER A 278 -8.32 -4.20 -24.54
CA SER A 278 -7.38 -4.87 -25.44
C SER A 278 -6.86 -3.88 -26.49
N PRO A 279 -5.56 -3.78 -26.75
CA PRO A 279 -5.00 -2.90 -27.77
C PRO A 279 -5.39 -3.31 -29.20
N GLU A 280 -5.78 -4.56 -29.41
CA GLU A 280 -6.24 -5.08 -30.70
C GLU A 280 -7.59 -4.46 -31.14
N ARG A 281 -8.33 -3.89 -30.17
CA ARG A 281 -9.59 -3.19 -30.45
C ARG A 281 -9.38 -1.69 -30.20
N ASN A 282 -9.24 -0.93 -31.27
CA ASN A 282 -9.20 0.54 -31.13
C ASN A 282 -10.47 1.02 -30.42
N SER A 283 -10.31 1.54 -29.19
CA SER A 283 -11.42 1.95 -28.34
C SER A 283 -11.00 3.08 -27.40
N THR A 284 -11.59 4.24 -27.61
CA THR A 284 -11.44 5.39 -26.73
C THR A 284 -12.10 5.21 -25.36
N MET A 285 -12.86 4.12 -25.18
CA MET A 285 -13.57 3.82 -23.94
C MET A 285 -12.68 3.21 -22.83
N ALA A 286 -11.42 2.91 -23.12
CA ALA A 286 -10.49 2.33 -22.17
C ALA A 286 -9.17 3.12 -22.12
N VAL A 287 -8.67 3.37 -20.90
CA VAL A 287 -7.44 4.14 -20.68
C VAL A 287 -6.22 3.49 -21.35
N THR A 288 -6.05 2.16 -21.21
CA THR A 288 -4.90 1.47 -21.82
C THR A 288 -4.88 1.55 -23.35
N ASN A 289 -6.05 1.61 -24.00
CA ASN A 289 -6.13 1.72 -25.44
C ASN A 289 -5.66 3.09 -25.93
N THR A 290 -6.16 4.17 -25.33
CA THR A 290 -5.81 5.53 -25.72
C THR A 290 -4.34 5.87 -25.45
N LEU A 291 -3.76 5.27 -24.40
CA LEU A 291 -2.32 5.38 -24.12
C LEU A 291 -1.48 4.55 -25.11
N PHE A 292 -1.93 3.36 -25.48
CA PHE A 292 -1.26 2.52 -26.47
C PHE A 292 -1.21 3.16 -27.86
N TRP A 293 -2.32 3.80 -28.28
CA TRP A 293 -2.42 4.48 -29.57
C TRP A 293 -1.89 5.93 -29.53
N GLU A 294 -1.24 6.33 -28.43
CA GLU A 294 -0.64 7.67 -28.24
C GLU A 294 -1.66 8.83 -28.36
N GLU A 295 -2.95 8.54 -28.16
CA GLU A 295 -4.00 9.58 -28.16
C GLU A 295 -3.96 10.44 -26.90
N GLN A 296 -3.46 9.87 -25.79
CA GLN A 296 -3.32 10.53 -24.49
C GLN A 296 -1.90 10.36 -23.96
N ASP A 297 -1.40 11.35 -23.21
CA ASP A 297 -0.02 11.34 -22.69
C ASP A 297 0.09 10.53 -21.39
N LEU A 298 -0.92 10.68 -20.51
CA LEU A 298 -0.96 9.99 -19.22
C LEU A 298 -2.38 9.78 -18.73
N SER A 299 -2.54 8.90 -17.71
CA SER A 299 -3.79 8.77 -16.97
C SER A 299 -3.81 9.67 -15.75
N SER A 300 -4.90 10.39 -15.51
CA SER A 300 -5.14 11.07 -14.22
C SER A 300 -5.85 10.19 -13.20
N THR A 301 -5.89 8.91 -13.47
CA THR A 301 -6.31 7.83 -12.57
C THR A 301 -5.20 6.79 -12.48
N CYS A 302 -5.30 5.88 -11.53
CA CYS A 302 -4.34 4.79 -11.40
C CYS A 302 -5.04 3.44 -11.49
N ALA A 303 -4.27 2.39 -11.77
CA ALA A 303 -4.76 1.03 -11.86
C ALA A 303 -3.78 0.04 -11.23
N ARG A 304 -4.30 -1.11 -10.82
CA ARG A 304 -3.47 -2.28 -10.54
C ARG A 304 -2.91 -2.80 -11.86
N ILE A 305 -1.60 -2.94 -11.94
CA ILE A 305 -0.90 -3.35 -13.16
C ILE A 305 -0.52 -4.82 -13.07
N PHE A 306 -0.73 -5.53 -14.16
CA PHE A 306 -0.26 -6.89 -14.35
C PHE A 306 0.88 -6.91 -15.38
N PRO A 307 1.86 -7.82 -15.26
CA PRO A 307 3.07 -7.81 -16.09
C PRO A 307 2.81 -7.71 -17.59
N LYS A 308 1.79 -8.39 -18.10
CA LYS A 308 1.45 -8.37 -19.53
C LYS A 308 1.05 -6.98 -20.05
N TRP A 309 0.47 -6.14 -19.21
CA TRP A 309 0.06 -4.79 -19.63
C TRP A 309 1.23 -3.83 -19.78
N LEU A 310 2.38 -4.14 -19.16
CA LEU A 310 3.61 -3.39 -19.38
C LEU A 310 4.14 -3.46 -20.81
N ASN A 311 3.66 -4.40 -21.62
CA ASN A 311 3.93 -4.40 -23.06
C ASN A 311 3.19 -3.29 -23.80
N TRP A 312 2.07 -2.80 -23.24
CA TRP A 312 1.18 -1.83 -23.89
C TRP A 312 1.36 -0.41 -23.37
N VAL A 313 1.56 -0.28 -22.07
CA VAL A 313 1.69 1.01 -21.38
C VAL A 313 2.91 1.03 -20.48
N ASP A 314 3.43 2.20 -20.21
CA ASP A 314 4.38 2.44 -19.13
C ASP A 314 3.64 2.87 -17.85
N ILE A 315 4.34 2.86 -16.73
CA ILE A 315 3.82 3.30 -15.45
C ILE A 315 4.78 4.29 -14.80
N TYR A 316 4.22 5.19 -13.99
CA TYR A 316 5.02 6.09 -13.17
C TYR A 316 5.27 5.51 -11.80
N HIS A 317 6.45 5.75 -11.26
CA HIS A 317 6.88 5.34 -9.93
C HIS A 317 7.03 6.56 -8.99
N PRO A 318 6.79 6.38 -7.68
CA PRO A 318 6.32 5.20 -6.94
C PRO A 318 4.80 4.96 -7.11
N PRO A 319 4.25 3.85 -6.56
CA PRO A 319 2.80 3.64 -6.55
C PRO A 319 2.09 4.77 -5.81
N THR A 320 0.98 5.26 -6.37
CA THR A 320 0.24 6.39 -5.80
C THR A 320 -0.51 6.02 -4.54
N THR A 321 -1.16 4.84 -4.53
CA THR A 321 -1.92 4.32 -3.39
C THR A 321 -2.07 2.81 -3.47
N ASN A 322 -2.87 2.25 -2.56
CA ASN A 322 -3.26 0.85 -2.58
C ASN A 322 -4.76 0.76 -2.85
N LEU A 323 -5.13 -0.09 -3.80
CA LEU A 323 -6.51 -0.49 -3.99
C LEU A 323 -6.87 -1.50 -2.92
N GLN A 324 -7.90 -1.20 -2.14
CA GLN A 324 -8.47 -2.11 -1.16
C GLN A 324 -9.99 -1.96 -1.14
N THR A 325 -10.67 -3.08 -1.03
CA THR A 325 -12.12 -3.15 -0.93
C THR A 325 -12.50 -4.06 0.23
N LYS A 326 -13.63 -3.76 0.86
CA LYS A 326 -14.13 -4.53 2.00
C LYS A 326 -15.61 -4.82 1.82
N PHE A 327 -16.02 -5.95 2.34
CA PHE A 327 -17.44 -6.20 2.65
C PHE A 327 -17.75 -5.63 4.02
N TYR A 328 -18.67 -4.71 4.08
CA TYR A 328 -19.27 -4.21 5.32
C TYR A 328 -20.57 -4.95 5.59
N TYR A 329 -20.84 -5.30 6.84
CA TYR A 329 -22.08 -5.96 7.28
C TYR A 329 -22.37 -5.59 8.71
N LEU A 330 -23.67 -5.56 9.09
CA LEU A 330 -24.03 -5.43 10.48
C LEU A 330 -24.04 -6.81 11.13
N ILE A 331 -23.33 -6.92 12.26
CA ILE A 331 -23.38 -8.11 13.09
C ILE A 331 -24.78 -8.18 13.65
N PRO A 332 -25.56 -9.26 13.37
CA PRO A 332 -26.90 -9.39 13.93
C PRO A 332 -26.82 -9.25 15.46
N GLU A 333 -27.68 -8.43 16.04
CA GLU A 333 -27.85 -8.48 17.48
C GLU A 333 -28.22 -9.93 17.78
N LYS A 334 -27.33 -10.65 18.47
CA LYS A 334 -27.61 -12.00 18.98
C LYS A 334 -28.75 -11.84 20.00
N GLY A 335 -29.94 -11.80 19.49
CA GLY A 335 -31.18 -11.63 20.24
C GLY A 335 -31.84 -12.95 20.51
N VAL A 336 -32.93 -12.87 21.20
CA VAL A 336 -33.89 -13.91 21.59
C VAL A 336 -33.87 -15.07 20.58
N GLY A 337 -33.26 -16.23 20.96
CA GLY A 337 -33.30 -17.46 20.16
C GLY A 337 -31.96 -18.18 19.92
N GLN A 338 -30.81 -17.53 20.07
CA GLN A 338 -29.55 -18.24 20.05
C GLN A 338 -29.05 -18.51 21.48
N TYR A 339 -29.15 -19.79 21.90
CA TYR A 339 -28.62 -20.24 23.18
C TYR A 339 -27.07 -20.25 23.11
N GLU A 340 -26.44 -19.17 23.55
CA GLU A 340 -24.99 -19.13 23.76
C GLU A 340 -24.73 -19.22 25.27
N ASN A 341 -24.13 -20.33 25.71
CA ASN A 341 -23.81 -20.52 27.11
C ASN A 341 -22.60 -19.66 27.52
N ARG A 342 -22.85 -18.39 27.83
CA ARG A 342 -21.81 -17.44 28.24
C ARG A 342 -21.25 -17.66 29.64
N PHE A 343 -21.85 -18.56 30.43
CA PHE A 343 -21.37 -18.89 31.75
C PHE A 343 -20.31 -20.01 31.75
N LEU A 344 -20.27 -20.85 30.73
CA LEU A 344 -19.24 -21.91 30.62
C LEU A 344 -18.08 -21.50 29.69
N THR A 345 -18.29 -20.52 28.78
CA THR A 345 -17.28 -20.09 27.83
C THR A 345 -16.12 -19.24 28.38
N PRO A 346 -16.24 -18.53 29.54
CA PRO A 346 -15.12 -17.75 30.08
C PRO A 346 -13.86 -18.55 30.39
N LEU A 347 -14.01 -19.83 30.72
CA LEU A 347 -12.91 -20.74 30.98
C LEU A 347 -12.85 -21.83 29.89
N SER A 348 -11.64 -22.18 29.47
CA SER A 348 -11.42 -23.25 28.49
C SER A 348 -11.80 -24.63 29.08
N HIS A 349 -12.13 -25.60 28.20
CA HIS A 349 -12.47 -26.94 28.62
C HIS A 349 -11.38 -27.59 29.51
N GLY A 350 -10.09 -27.30 29.19
CA GLY A 350 -8.97 -27.77 30.00
C GLY A 350 -8.98 -27.24 31.45
N VAL A 351 -9.31 -25.93 31.59
CA VAL A 351 -9.39 -25.31 32.93
C VAL A 351 -10.57 -25.86 33.73
N TRP A 352 -11.73 -26.13 33.11
CA TRP A 352 -12.86 -26.77 33.77
C TRP A 352 -12.49 -28.19 34.23
N CYS A 353 -11.83 -28.97 33.40
CA CYS A 353 -11.33 -30.31 33.81
C CYS A 353 -10.32 -30.21 34.96
N CYS A 354 -9.35 -29.31 34.90
CA CYS A 354 -8.39 -29.13 36.01
C CYS A 354 -9.07 -28.71 37.30
N ALA A 355 -10.04 -27.78 37.26
CA ALA A 355 -10.80 -27.37 38.45
C ALA A 355 -11.60 -28.53 39.07
N PHE A 356 -12.22 -29.37 38.23
CA PHE A 356 -12.98 -30.54 38.68
C PHE A 356 -12.04 -31.57 39.36
N PHE A 357 -10.92 -31.90 38.74
CA PHE A 357 -9.97 -32.84 39.33
C PHE A 357 -9.30 -32.29 40.59
N ALA A 358 -9.02 -30.98 40.64
CA ALA A 358 -8.53 -30.30 41.84
C ALA A 358 -9.55 -30.39 42.99
N GLY A 359 -10.84 -30.18 42.68
CA GLY A 359 -11.92 -30.34 43.65
C GLY A 359 -12.01 -31.77 44.23
N ILE A 360 -11.88 -32.79 43.39
CA ILE A 360 -11.82 -34.18 43.82
C ILE A 360 -10.60 -34.41 44.72
N ALA A 361 -9.42 -33.99 44.34
CA ALA A 361 -8.19 -34.12 45.11
C ALA A 361 -8.31 -33.45 46.49
N CYS A 362 -8.83 -32.22 46.52
CA CYS A 362 -9.10 -31.49 47.76
C CYS A 362 -10.08 -32.25 48.68
N THR A 363 -11.13 -32.82 48.11
CA THR A 363 -12.12 -33.62 48.85
C THR A 363 -11.45 -34.87 49.45
N LEU A 364 -10.63 -35.60 48.70
CA LEU A 364 -9.92 -36.78 49.18
C LEU A 364 -8.92 -36.45 50.32
N VAL A 365 -8.16 -35.38 50.17
CA VAL A 365 -7.19 -34.94 51.18
C VAL A 365 -7.90 -34.52 52.48
N LEU A 366 -9.01 -33.75 52.35
CA LEU A 366 -9.78 -33.31 53.48
C LEU A 366 -10.52 -34.48 54.17
N ALA A 367 -11.03 -35.46 53.41
CA ALA A 367 -11.63 -36.67 53.94
C ALA A 367 -10.59 -37.51 54.70
N GLY A 368 -9.35 -37.61 54.19
CA GLY A 368 -8.23 -38.26 54.87
C GLY A 368 -7.91 -37.59 56.20
N ALA A 369 -7.78 -36.25 56.20
CA ALA A 369 -7.55 -35.50 57.43
C ALA A 369 -8.70 -35.63 58.44
N ALA A 370 -9.95 -35.61 57.98
CA ALA A 370 -11.14 -35.79 58.83
C ALA A 370 -11.24 -37.23 59.41
N ARG A 371 -10.80 -38.26 58.65
CA ARG A 371 -10.71 -39.66 59.18
C ARG A 371 -9.67 -39.80 60.27
N MET A 372 -8.53 -39.14 60.14
CA MET A 372 -7.50 -39.10 61.16
C MET A 372 -7.95 -38.44 62.48
N GLU A 373 -9.02 -37.65 62.42
CA GLU A 373 -9.64 -37.03 63.60
C GLU A 373 -10.88 -37.80 64.11
N ASP A 374 -11.13 -39.01 63.62
CA ASP A 374 -12.29 -39.85 63.94
C ASP A 374 -13.64 -39.14 63.81
N ARG A 375 -13.74 -38.20 62.80
CA ARG A 375 -15.00 -37.50 62.53
C ARG A 375 -16.08 -38.45 62.01
N PRO A 376 -17.31 -38.31 62.46
CA PRO A 376 -18.42 -39.05 61.87
C PRO A 376 -18.66 -38.63 60.43
N LYS A 377 -18.74 -39.60 59.49
CA LYS A 377 -18.97 -39.40 58.06
C LYS A 377 -17.96 -38.45 57.40
N PRO A 378 -16.65 -38.72 57.47
CA PRO A 378 -15.61 -37.80 57.03
C PRO A 378 -15.67 -37.47 55.53
N GLU A 379 -16.16 -38.39 54.68
CA GLU A 379 -16.33 -38.18 53.24
C GLU A 379 -17.40 -37.14 52.95
N LEU A 380 -18.53 -37.21 53.62
CA LEU A 380 -19.66 -36.32 53.46
C LEU A 380 -19.30 -34.91 53.93
N TYR A 381 -18.61 -34.80 55.08
CA TYR A 381 -18.07 -33.55 55.58
C TYR A 381 -17.11 -32.91 54.58
N ALA A 382 -16.13 -33.69 54.05
CA ALA A 382 -15.14 -33.17 53.11
C ALA A 382 -15.80 -32.68 51.80
N PHE A 383 -16.74 -33.48 51.27
CA PHE A 383 -17.44 -33.08 50.05
C PHE A 383 -18.21 -31.76 50.21
N PHE A 384 -19.03 -31.66 51.27
CA PHE A 384 -19.81 -30.42 51.47
C PHE A 384 -18.94 -29.23 51.86
N SER A 385 -17.83 -29.42 52.58
CA SER A 385 -16.90 -28.34 52.89
C SER A 385 -16.19 -27.78 51.64
N VAL A 386 -15.72 -28.68 50.73
CA VAL A 386 -15.11 -28.22 49.45
C VAL A 386 -16.13 -27.60 48.56
N PHE A 387 -17.33 -28.18 48.44
CA PHE A 387 -18.42 -27.62 47.64
C PHE A 387 -18.85 -26.22 48.15
N ALA A 388 -19.00 -26.09 49.46
CA ALA A 388 -19.31 -24.82 50.12
C ALA A 388 -18.20 -23.78 49.84
N ALA A 389 -16.94 -24.14 49.97
CA ALA A 389 -15.82 -23.26 49.67
C ALA A 389 -15.82 -22.78 48.20
N VAL A 390 -16.13 -23.65 47.24
CA VAL A 390 -16.28 -23.28 45.84
C VAL A 390 -17.42 -22.29 45.64
N CYS A 391 -18.54 -22.46 46.39
CA CYS A 391 -19.67 -21.57 46.42
C CYS A 391 -19.47 -20.31 47.29
N GLN A 392 -18.28 -20.10 47.85
CA GLN A 392 -17.95 -19.00 48.79
C GLN A 392 -18.83 -19.03 50.03
N GLN A 393 -19.22 -20.20 50.48
CA GLN A 393 -20.06 -20.43 51.68
C GLN A 393 -19.26 -21.22 52.74
N GLY A 394 -19.59 -21.02 54.00
CA GLY A 394 -19.13 -21.88 55.09
C GLY A 394 -20.00 -23.13 55.25
N TYR A 395 -19.41 -24.25 55.57
CA TYR A 395 -20.15 -25.48 55.94
C TYR A 395 -19.84 -25.89 57.36
N GLU A 396 -20.84 -25.88 58.21
CA GLU A 396 -20.81 -26.43 59.58
C GLU A 396 -21.77 -27.64 59.66
N ASP A 397 -21.24 -28.79 60.06
CA ASP A 397 -21.98 -30.04 60.10
C ASP A 397 -22.85 -30.21 61.36
N GLY A 398 -22.90 -29.21 62.24
CA GLY A 398 -23.69 -29.20 63.49
C GLY A 398 -23.20 -30.25 64.52
N VAL A 399 -22.12 -30.96 64.27
CA VAL A 399 -21.55 -31.92 65.20
C VAL A 399 -20.75 -31.16 66.25
N GLN A 400 -21.31 -31.06 67.47
CA GLN A 400 -20.59 -30.60 68.66
C GLN A 400 -19.60 -31.68 68.98
N LEU A 401 -18.36 -31.52 68.61
CA LEU A 401 -17.25 -32.38 69.08
C LEU A 401 -17.01 -31.99 70.54
N LEU A 402 -17.07 -33.00 71.42
CA LEU A 402 -16.73 -32.88 72.83
C LEU A 402 -15.38 -32.15 72.95
N GLU A 403 -15.23 -31.25 73.89
CA GLU A 403 -14.19 -30.21 74.04
C GLU A 403 -12.73 -30.67 74.05
N GLN A 404 -12.43 -31.87 73.69
CA GLN A 404 -11.07 -32.50 73.82
C GLN A 404 -10.50 -33.08 72.50
N THR A 405 -11.14 -33.00 71.38
CA THR A 405 -10.48 -33.42 70.13
C THR A 405 -9.59 -32.30 69.61
N ILE A 406 -8.27 -32.53 69.72
CA ILE A 406 -7.23 -31.65 69.17
C ILE A 406 -7.53 -31.44 67.67
N SER A 407 -8.03 -30.30 67.36
CA SER A 407 -8.21 -29.89 65.91
C SER A 407 -6.85 -29.92 65.23
N SER A 408 -6.66 -30.92 64.38
CA SER A 408 -5.37 -31.15 63.72
C SER A 408 -4.99 -29.90 62.91
N GLN A 409 -3.77 -29.44 63.06
CA GLN A 409 -3.21 -28.36 62.27
C GLN A 409 -3.25 -28.67 60.78
N GLY A 410 -3.14 -29.95 60.40
CA GLY A 410 -3.25 -30.45 59.03
C GLY A 410 -4.60 -30.11 58.38
N ARG A 411 -5.72 -30.36 59.08
CA ARG A 411 -7.06 -30.02 58.58
C ARG A 411 -7.26 -28.51 58.40
N ARG A 412 -6.79 -27.71 59.36
CA ARG A 412 -6.88 -26.22 59.28
C ARG A 412 -6.08 -25.73 58.07
N LEU A 413 -4.89 -26.22 57.83
CA LEU A 413 -4.06 -25.88 56.68
C LEU A 413 -4.71 -26.34 55.38
N THR A 414 -5.27 -27.54 55.34
CA THR A 414 -5.99 -28.03 54.16
C THR A 414 -7.19 -27.15 53.83
N LEU A 415 -8.00 -26.78 54.82
CA LEU A 415 -9.14 -25.87 54.63
C LEU A 415 -8.69 -24.47 54.15
N LEU A 416 -7.57 -23.96 54.69
CA LEU A 416 -6.98 -22.69 54.24
C LEU A 416 -6.58 -22.76 52.77
N VAL A 417 -5.88 -23.83 52.35
CA VAL A 417 -5.47 -24.03 50.95
C VAL A 417 -6.69 -24.16 50.05
N ILE A 418 -7.72 -24.93 50.45
CA ILE A 418 -8.98 -25.06 49.70
C ILE A 418 -9.66 -23.69 49.55
N GLY A 419 -9.77 -22.92 50.64
CA GLY A 419 -10.36 -21.59 50.65
C GLY A 419 -9.65 -20.62 49.71
N LEU A 420 -8.31 -20.56 49.78
CA LEU A 420 -7.51 -19.72 48.92
C LEU A 420 -7.64 -20.10 47.43
N THR A 421 -7.59 -21.41 47.13
CA THR A 421 -7.72 -21.91 45.76
C THR A 421 -9.12 -21.62 45.21
N SER A 422 -10.16 -21.83 46.00
CA SER A 422 -11.56 -21.53 45.62
C SER A 422 -11.78 -20.04 45.42
N MET A 423 -11.20 -19.20 46.29
CA MET A 423 -11.26 -17.73 46.16
C MET A 423 -10.58 -17.25 44.88
N LEU A 424 -9.40 -17.75 44.53
CA LEU A 424 -8.70 -17.41 43.28
C LEU A 424 -9.52 -17.82 42.07
N LEU A 425 -10.01 -19.07 42.03
CA LEU A 425 -10.82 -19.59 40.93
C LEU A 425 -12.11 -18.71 40.75
N TYR A 426 -12.76 -18.37 41.83
CA TYR A 426 -13.96 -17.52 41.82
C TYR A 426 -13.64 -16.13 41.27
N ASN A 427 -12.55 -15.48 41.72
CA ASN A 427 -12.16 -14.18 41.25
C ASN A 427 -11.82 -14.16 39.74
N TYR A 428 -11.07 -15.17 39.27
CA TYR A 428 -10.77 -15.34 37.85
C TYR A 428 -12.05 -15.56 37.04
N TYR A 429 -12.94 -16.41 37.52
CA TYR A 429 -14.22 -16.67 36.84
C TYR A 429 -15.09 -15.45 36.75
N THR A 430 -15.34 -14.73 37.85
CA THR A 430 -16.18 -13.53 37.87
C THR A 430 -15.59 -12.42 37.03
N SER A 431 -14.30 -12.16 37.12
CA SER A 431 -13.60 -11.17 36.26
C SER A 431 -13.71 -11.53 34.79
N SER A 432 -13.53 -12.81 34.43
CA SER A 432 -13.66 -13.28 33.05
C SER A 432 -15.09 -13.17 32.54
N VAL A 433 -16.09 -13.52 33.35
CA VAL A 433 -17.52 -13.34 32.97
C VAL A 433 -17.84 -11.88 32.71
N VAL A 434 -17.41 -10.97 33.60
CA VAL A 434 -17.62 -9.53 33.43
C VAL A 434 -16.93 -9.03 32.15
N SER A 435 -15.68 -9.42 31.92
CA SER A 435 -14.95 -9.07 30.69
C SER A 435 -15.66 -9.58 29.43
N TRP A 436 -16.15 -10.80 29.44
CA TRP A 436 -16.92 -11.38 28.34
C TRP A 436 -18.28 -10.69 28.08
N LEU A 437 -18.94 -10.22 29.12
CA LEU A 437 -20.18 -9.50 29.01
C LEU A 437 -19.98 -8.06 28.50
N LEU A 438 -18.84 -7.44 28.84
CA LEU A 438 -18.53 -6.07 28.44
C LEU A 438 -17.86 -6.00 27.07
N ASN A 439 -17.14 -7.04 26.63
CA ASN A 439 -16.48 -7.04 25.32
C ASN A 439 -17.51 -7.18 24.20
N ALA A 440 -17.40 -6.28 23.21
CA ALA A 440 -18.13 -6.40 21.95
C ALA A 440 -17.84 -7.76 21.32
N ALA A 441 -18.86 -8.42 20.80
CA ALA A 441 -18.69 -9.68 20.07
C ALA A 441 -17.69 -9.45 18.92
N ALA A 442 -16.67 -10.33 18.81
CA ALA A 442 -15.78 -10.31 17.65
C ALA A 442 -16.62 -10.45 16.36
N PRO A 443 -16.15 -9.85 15.24
CA PRO A 443 -16.83 -10.00 13.96
C PRO A 443 -17.12 -11.48 13.68
N SER A 444 -18.35 -11.82 13.39
CA SER A 444 -18.76 -13.22 13.17
C SER A 444 -18.15 -13.82 11.90
N ILE A 445 -17.61 -12.99 11.01
CA ILE A 445 -17.03 -13.40 9.73
C ILE A 445 -15.57 -12.95 9.69
N ALA A 446 -14.65 -13.93 9.74
CA ALA A 446 -13.21 -13.69 9.73
C ALA A 446 -12.58 -13.90 8.34
N ASN A 447 -13.23 -14.64 7.44
CA ASN A 447 -12.69 -15.01 6.14
C ASN A 447 -13.81 -15.13 5.07
N LEU A 448 -13.41 -15.31 3.80
CA LEU A 448 -14.36 -15.47 2.70
C LEU A 448 -15.23 -16.72 2.84
N ASP A 449 -14.74 -17.80 3.44
CA ASP A 449 -15.54 -19.01 3.70
C ASP A 449 -16.69 -18.71 4.65
N GLY A 450 -16.45 -17.90 5.69
CA GLY A 450 -17.50 -17.43 6.59
C GLY A 450 -18.56 -16.61 5.87
N LEU A 451 -18.15 -15.77 4.91
CA LEU A 451 -19.07 -14.97 4.10
C LEU A 451 -19.85 -15.83 3.11
N ILE A 452 -19.21 -16.80 2.46
CA ILE A 452 -19.85 -17.75 1.53
C ILE A 452 -20.94 -18.56 2.26
N ASN A 453 -20.69 -18.98 3.49
CA ASN A 453 -21.60 -19.79 4.28
C ASN A 453 -22.60 -18.97 5.12
N SER A 454 -22.52 -17.63 5.10
CA SER A 454 -23.45 -16.75 5.80
C SER A 454 -24.77 -16.62 5.06
N ASP A 455 -25.80 -16.13 5.75
CA ASP A 455 -27.12 -15.83 5.15
C ASP A 455 -27.16 -14.46 4.46
N PHE A 456 -26.05 -13.70 4.45
CA PHE A 456 -26.02 -12.40 3.81
C PHE A 456 -26.20 -12.49 2.29
N GLU A 457 -27.04 -11.62 1.76
CA GLU A 457 -27.10 -11.32 0.34
C GLU A 457 -26.03 -10.26 0.02
N LEU A 458 -25.20 -10.51 -1.01
CA LEU A 458 -24.10 -9.61 -1.34
C LEU A 458 -24.57 -8.52 -2.30
N VAL A 459 -24.27 -7.28 -1.97
CA VAL A 459 -24.45 -6.11 -2.83
C VAL A 459 -23.14 -5.40 -3.02
N PHE A 460 -22.94 -4.82 -4.19
CA PHE A 460 -21.67 -4.24 -4.61
C PHE A 460 -21.88 -2.78 -5.04
N GLU A 461 -20.89 -1.96 -4.77
CA GLU A 461 -20.86 -0.61 -5.32
C GLU A 461 -20.78 -0.65 -6.84
N ASP A 462 -21.61 0.19 -7.48
CA ASP A 462 -21.61 0.34 -8.94
C ASP A 462 -20.43 1.18 -9.41
N ILE A 463 -19.31 0.51 -9.63
CA ILE A 463 -18.05 1.11 -10.07
C ILE A 463 -17.35 0.19 -11.08
N GLY A 464 -16.52 0.76 -11.97
CA GLY A 464 -15.97 0.06 -13.13
C GLY A 464 -15.19 -1.23 -12.84
N TYR A 465 -14.41 -1.27 -11.77
CA TYR A 465 -13.69 -2.49 -11.41
C TYR A 465 -14.63 -3.58 -10.87
N THR A 466 -15.71 -3.21 -10.20
CA THR A 466 -16.74 -4.16 -9.74
C THR A 466 -17.50 -4.75 -10.92
N ARG A 467 -17.96 -3.90 -11.85
CA ARG A 467 -18.60 -4.35 -13.10
C ARG A 467 -17.69 -5.33 -13.86
N GLY A 468 -16.40 -4.98 -14.01
CA GLY A 468 -15.43 -5.86 -14.66
C GLY A 468 -15.24 -7.20 -13.94
N TRP A 469 -15.22 -7.21 -12.61
CA TRP A 469 -15.10 -8.44 -11.82
C TRP A 469 -16.35 -9.34 -11.94
N LEU A 470 -17.53 -8.73 -12.05
CA LEU A 470 -18.79 -9.45 -12.22
C LEU A 470 -18.96 -9.98 -13.65
N ASP A 471 -18.76 -9.13 -14.67
CA ASP A 471 -19.13 -9.41 -16.06
C ASP A 471 -18.06 -10.18 -16.81
N ASN A 472 -16.80 -9.95 -16.50
CA ASN A 472 -15.68 -10.55 -17.21
C ASN A 472 -14.54 -11.01 -16.27
N PRO A 473 -14.81 -11.97 -15.39
CA PRO A 473 -13.83 -12.48 -14.44
C PRO A 473 -12.58 -13.06 -15.12
N GLY A 474 -12.73 -13.68 -16.29
CA GLY A 474 -11.63 -14.22 -17.09
C GLY A 474 -10.58 -13.17 -17.47
N PHE A 475 -10.96 -11.92 -17.57
CA PHE A 475 -10.04 -10.82 -17.82
C PHE A 475 -9.06 -10.58 -16.67
N PHE A 476 -9.50 -10.72 -15.42
CA PHE A 476 -8.64 -10.63 -14.25
C PHE A 476 -7.69 -11.82 -14.12
N TYR A 477 -8.06 -12.98 -14.67
CA TYR A 477 -7.24 -14.21 -14.67
C TYR A 477 -6.21 -14.25 -15.81
N TYR A 478 -6.30 -13.35 -16.73
CA TYR A 478 -5.45 -13.27 -17.92
C TYR A 478 -3.94 -13.22 -17.59
N SER A 479 -3.58 -12.78 -16.43
CA SER A 479 -2.21 -12.72 -15.92
C SER A 479 -1.81 -13.91 -15.04
N GLY A 480 -2.63 -14.97 -14.96
CA GLY A 480 -2.41 -16.09 -14.04
C GLY A 480 -2.86 -15.84 -12.60
N PHE A 481 -3.46 -14.68 -12.31
CA PHE A 481 -3.98 -14.37 -10.98
C PHE A 481 -5.42 -14.88 -10.84
N LYS A 482 -5.57 -16.11 -10.33
CA LYS A 482 -6.85 -16.72 -10.03
C LYS A 482 -7.01 -16.93 -8.54
N ASN A 483 -8.07 -16.39 -7.95
CA ASN A 483 -8.46 -16.69 -6.58
C ASN A 483 -9.70 -17.60 -6.58
N VAL A 484 -9.50 -18.85 -6.21
CA VAL A 484 -10.55 -19.87 -6.20
C VAL A 484 -11.70 -19.50 -5.28
N LYS A 485 -11.40 -18.85 -4.14
CA LYS A 485 -12.42 -18.43 -3.18
C LYS A 485 -13.28 -17.26 -3.67
N GLU A 486 -12.70 -16.34 -4.43
CA GLU A 486 -13.48 -15.27 -5.07
C GLU A 486 -14.40 -15.82 -6.17
N ASP A 487 -13.96 -16.84 -6.92
CA ASP A 487 -14.80 -17.53 -7.90
C ASP A 487 -15.96 -18.27 -7.24
N GLU A 488 -15.69 -18.97 -6.14
CA GLU A 488 -16.71 -19.68 -5.37
C GLU A 488 -17.72 -18.69 -4.78
N LEU A 489 -17.24 -17.54 -4.23
CA LEU A 489 -18.09 -16.47 -3.73
C LEU A 489 -19.03 -15.93 -4.82
N ARG A 490 -18.47 -15.62 -6.01
CA ARG A 490 -19.25 -15.11 -7.15
C ARG A 490 -20.28 -16.12 -7.61
N ASP A 491 -19.88 -17.39 -7.78
CA ASP A 491 -20.78 -18.44 -8.26
C ASP A 491 -21.93 -18.68 -7.28
N LYS A 492 -21.62 -18.88 -5.98
CA LYS A 492 -22.63 -19.22 -4.97
C LYS A 492 -23.50 -18.03 -4.56
N LYS A 493 -22.90 -16.85 -4.38
CA LYS A 493 -23.59 -15.68 -3.77
C LYS A 493 -24.10 -14.64 -4.76
N VAL A 494 -23.61 -14.68 -6.02
CA VAL A 494 -24.05 -13.73 -7.04
C VAL A 494 -24.78 -14.44 -8.16
N THR A 495 -24.17 -15.44 -8.80
CA THR A 495 -24.71 -16.07 -10.01
C THR A 495 -25.88 -17.00 -9.70
N LYS A 496 -25.73 -17.88 -8.69
CA LYS A 496 -26.74 -18.92 -8.34
C LYS A 496 -27.70 -18.49 -7.23
N ALA A 497 -27.38 -17.39 -6.53
CA ALA A 497 -28.21 -16.95 -5.39
C ALA A 497 -29.56 -16.38 -5.84
N LYS A 498 -30.63 -16.72 -5.14
CA LYS A 498 -31.90 -15.99 -5.21
C LYS A 498 -31.70 -14.58 -4.67
N ARG A 499 -32.01 -13.58 -5.48
CA ARG A 499 -31.77 -12.18 -5.12
C ARG A 499 -33.09 -11.44 -4.86
N THR A 500 -33.02 -10.52 -3.88
CA THR A 500 -34.13 -9.63 -3.55
C THR A 500 -33.92 -8.22 -4.10
N VAL A 501 -32.63 -7.85 -4.35
CA VAL A 501 -32.23 -6.55 -4.89
C VAL A 501 -31.18 -6.72 -6.01
N SER A 502 -30.96 -5.66 -6.80
CA SER A 502 -29.91 -5.65 -7.81
C SER A 502 -28.52 -5.84 -7.19
N VAL A 503 -27.63 -6.55 -7.89
CA VAL A 503 -26.23 -6.79 -7.46
C VAL A 503 -25.49 -5.47 -7.27
N LEU A 504 -25.63 -4.56 -8.24
CA LEU A 504 -24.99 -3.26 -8.26
C LEU A 504 -25.92 -2.23 -7.64
N GLN A 505 -25.40 -1.50 -6.68
CA GLN A 505 -26.13 -0.47 -5.94
C GLN A 505 -25.32 0.82 -5.85
N ASN A 506 -26.02 1.95 -5.84
CA ASN A 506 -25.42 3.20 -5.43
C ASN A 506 -25.01 3.13 -3.96
N VAL A 507 -23.96 3.84 -3.56
CA VAL A 507 -23.38 3.82 -2.21
C VAL A 507 -24.41 4.11 -1.13
N ASN A 508 -25.25 5.16 -1.31
CA ASN A 508 -26.27 5.52 -0.35
C ASN A 508 -27.26 4.37 -0.13
N LYS A 509 -27.70 3.74 -1.22
CA LYS A 509 -28.63 2.60 -1.15
C LYS A 509 -27.96 1.36 -0.58
N GLY A 510 -26.67 1.10 -0.94
CA GLY A 510 -25.88 0.00 -0.38
C GLY A 510 -25.72 0.12 1.14
N VAL A 511 -25.44 1.32 1.63
CA VAL A 511 -25.32 1.61 3.07
C VAL A 511 -26.69 1.54 3.79
N GLU A 512 -27.78 1.94 3.13
CA GLU A 512 -29.13 1.78 3.67
C GLU A 512 -29.52 0.29 3.80
N LEU A 513 -29.20 -0.52 2.78
CA LEU A 513 -29.44 -1.97 2.81
C LEU A 513 -28.65 -2.67 3.92
N LEU A 514 -27.44 -2.22 4.20
CA LEU A 514 -26.63 -2.68 5.34
C LEU A 514 -27.39 -2.62 6.67
N ARG A 515 -28.15 -1.54 6.91
CA ARG A 515 -28.93 -1.34 8.15
C ARG A 515 -29.97 -2.43 8.40
N THR A 516 -30.42 -3.08 7.34
CA THR A 516 -31.44 -4.16 7.50
C THR A 516 -30.84 -5.42 8.12
N GLY A 517 -29.51 -5.54 8.23
CA GLY A 517 -28.81 -6.71 8.77
C GLY A 517 -28.88 -7.96 7.89
N LYS A 518 -29.40 -7.85 6.65
CA LYS A 518 -29.56 -8.97 5.70
C LYS A 518 -28.53 -8.94 4.57
N TYR A 519 -27.83 -7.81 4.38
CA TYR A 519 -26.93 -7.59 3.25
C TYR A 519 -25.51 -7.35 3.73
N ALA A 520 -24.55 -7.77 2.89
CA ALA A 520 -23.16 -7.35 3.01
C ALA A 520 -22.80 -6.51 1.79
N PHE A 521 -22.32 -5.29 2.01
CA PHE A 521 -22.03 -4.31 0.95
C PHE A 521 -20.53 -4.19 0.69
N HIS A 522 -20.16 -4.42 -0.56
CA HIS A 522 -18.78 -4.35 -1.04
C HIS A 522 -18.47 -2.97 -1.61
N THR A 523 -17.52 -2.26 -1.00
CA THR A 523 -17.10 -0.93 -1.43
C THR A 523 -15.71 -0.58 -0.89
N GLU A 524 -15.16 0.57 -1.33
CA GLU A 524 -13.92 1.12 -0.79
C GLU A 524 -14.13 1.72 0.62
N PRO A 525 -13.14 1.63 1.52
CA PRO A 525 -13.24 2.22 2.86
C PRO A 525 -13.57 3.71 2.86
N TYR A 526 -12.98 4.48 1.95
CA TYR A 526 -13.26 5.90 1.80
C TYR A 526 -14.72 6.16 1.47
N THR A 527 -15.25 5.46 0.49
CA THR A 527 -16.62 5.63 0.02
C THR A 527 -17.64 5.24 1.10
N ALA A 528 -17.40 4.10 1.76
CA ALA A 528 -18.25 3.67 2.88
C ALA A 528 -18.25 4.70 4.03
N SER A 529 -17.04 5.20 4.41
CA SER A 529 -16.91 6.13 5.54
C SER A 529 -17.64 7.46 5.31
N GLN A 530 -17.67 7.96 4.07
CA GLN A 530 -18.37 9.21 3.74
C GLN A 530 -19.88 9.18 4.01
N VAL A 531 -20.50 8.02 3.87
CA VAL A 531 -21.92 7.84 4.11
C VAL A 531 -22.19 7.37 5.54
N ILE A 532 -21.45 6.35 6.00
CA ILE A 532 -21.62 5.76 7.33
C ILE A 532 -21.39 6.80 8.43
N SER A 533 -20.35 7.63 8.33
CA SER A 533 -20.05 8.67 9.33
C SER A 533 -21.15 9.71 9.51
N LYS A 534 -21.99 9.91 8.49
CA LYS A 534 -23.09 10.89 8.52
C LYS A 534 -24.44 10.29 8.89
N THR A 535 -24.57 8.97 8.79
CA THR A 535 -25.88 8.32 8.84
C THR A 535 -26.03 7.30 9.97
N TYR A 536 -24.90 6.73 10.47
CA TYR A 536 -24.94 5.68 11.49
C TYR A 536 -24.84 6.26 12.90
N GLU A 537 -25.63 5.70 13.80
CA GLU A 537 -25.55 5.94 15.22
C GLU A 537 -24.45 5.10 15.86
N ASP A 538 -23.99 5.48 17.04
CA ASP A 538 -22.92 4.80 17.78
C ASP A 538 -23.22 3.31 18.01
N LYS A 539 -24.49 2.97 18.29
CA LYS A 539 -24.95 1.58 18.43
C LYS A 539 -24.75 0.76 17.16
N GLU A 540 -25.02 1.34 15.99
CA GLU A 540 -24.83 0.69 14.68
C GLU A 540 -23.35 0.54 14.35
N LEU A 541 -22.54 1.57 14.67
CA LEU A 541 -21.09 1.54 14.49
C LEU A 541 -20.42 0.44 15.31
N CYS A 542 -20.90 0.20 16.55
CA CYS A 542 -20.41 -0.87 17.40
C CYS A 542 -20.74 -2.28 16.86
N ASN A 543 -21.73 -2.40 16.01
CA ASN A 543 -22.15 -3.66 15.37
C ASN A 543 -21.64 -3.81 13.94
N LEU A 544 -20.94 -2.81 13.42
CA LEU A 544 -20.43 -2.82 12.05
C LEU A 544 -19.21 -3.74 11.94
N GLY A 545 -19.36 -4.83 11.20
CA GLY A 545 -18.26 -5.71 10.81
C GLY A 545 -17.69 -5.34 9.45
N ALA A 546 -16.41 -5.64 9.24
CA ALA A 546 -15.76 -5.44 7.95
C ALA A 546 -14.86 -6.64 7.63
N LEU A 547 -15.04 -7.22 6.44
CA LEU A 547 -14.19 -8.29 5.92
C LEU A 547 -13.44 -7.79 4.69
N GLN A 548 -12.12 -7.91 4.69
CA GLN A 548 -11.33 -7.57 3.52
C GLN A 548 -11.44 -8.67 2.48
N MET A 549 -11.88 -8.31 1.27
CA MET A 549 -12.02 -9.26 0.18
C MET A 549 -10.66 -9.62 -0.44
N MET A 550 -9.83 -8.60 -0.68
CA MET A 550 -8.57 -8.73 -1.37
C MET A 550 -7.48 -7.95 -0.61
N LEU A 551 -6.27 -8.49 -0.59
CA LEU A 551 -5.13 -7.77 0.00
C LEU A 551 -4.89 -6.45 -0.73
N PRO A 552 -4.46 -5.39 -0.01
CA PRO A 552 -4.14 -4.11 -0.62
C PRO A 552 -3.12 -4.28 -1.75
N ALA A 553 -3.49 -3.87 -2.96
CA ALA A 553 -2.64 -3.96 -4.13
C ALA A 553 -2.15 -2.58 -4.55
N HIS A 554 -0.86 -2.45 -4.85
CA HIS A 554 -0.29 -1.21 -5.37
C HIS A 554 -0.93 -0.82 -6.71
N VAL A 555 -1.24 0.45 -6.85
CA VAL A 555 -1.77 1.03 -8.08
C VAL A 555 -0.86 2.15 -8.58
N TYR A 556 -0.76 2.25 -9.89
CA TYR A 556 0.19 3.13 -10.59
C TYR A 556 -0.53 4.00 -11.60
N ILE A 557 -0.02 5.19 -11.81
CA ILE A 557 -0.41 6.03 -12.95
C ILE A 557 0.13 5.37 -14.21
N MET A 558 -0.71 5.27 -15.24
CA MET A 558 -0.33 4.74 -16.53
C MET A 558 0.06 5.88 -17.47
N ALA A 559 1.03 5.62 -18.32
CA ALA A 559 1.51 6.53 -19.36
C ALA A 559 1.64 5.82 -20.70
N GLN A 560 1.68 6.58 -21.77
CA GLN A 560 2.01 6.04 -23.08
C GLN A 560 3.42 5.43 -23.06
N LYS A 561 3.63 4.43 -23.91
CA LYS A 561 4.90 3.73 -24.03
C LYS A 561 6.01 4.69 -24.47
N ARG A 562 7.17 4.64 -23.80
CA ARG A 562 8.29 5.56 -24.04
C ARG A 562 7.91 7.03 -23.93
N SER A 563 7.02 7.38 -22.99
CA SER A 563 6.63 8.76 -22.76
C SER A 563 7.86 9.63 -22.43
N PRO A 564 8.03 10.78 -23.09
CA PRO A 564 9.12 11.72 -22.78
C PRO A 564 9.00 12.32 -21.39
N TYR A 565 7.81 12.28 -20.79
CA TYR A 565 7.53 12.83 -19.47
C TYR A 565 7.73 11.80 -18.34
N LYS A 566 8.03 10.52 -18.66
CA LYS A 566 8.13 9.45 -17.65
C LYS A 566 9.14 9.79 -16.55
N GLU A 567 10.34 10.14 -16.93
CA GLU A 567 11.42 10.45 -15.97
C GLU A 567 11.07 11.67 -15.10
N PHE A 568 10.44 12.69 -15.70
CA PHE A 568 9.98 13.87 -14.98
C PHE A 568 8.91 13.54 -13.94
N PHE A 569 7.89 12.75 -14.31
CA PHE A 569 6.84 12.37 -13.37
C PHE A 569 7.34 11.41 -12.29
N ASP A 570 8.22 10.46 -12.62
CA ASP A 570 8.86 9.57 -11.64
C ASP A 570 9.65 10.40 -10.61
N TRP A 571 10.47 11.34 -11.06
CA TRP A 571 11.22 12.24 -10.18
C TRP A 571 10.28 13.11 -9.32
N SER A 572 9.25 13.71 -9.91
CA SER A 572 8.31 14.58 -9.19
C SER A 572 7.51 13.81 -8.14
N LEU A 573 7.04 12.60 -8.45
CA LEU A 573 6.31 11.73 -7.53
C LEU A 573 7.21 11.24 -6.38
N LEU A 574 8.48 10.91 -6.65
CA LEU A 574 9.45 10.56 -5.62
C LEU A 574 9.66 11.73 -4.65
N ARG A 575 9.77 12.95 -5.15
CA ARG A 575 9.89 14.15 -4.30
C ARG A 575 8.65 14.42 -3.47
N LEU A 576 7.46 14.17 -4.01
CA LEU A 576 6.22 14.24 -3.22
C LEU A 576 6.20 13.19 -2.11
N LEU A 577 6.72 11.99 -2.40
CA LEU A 577 6.84 10.91 -1.40
C LEU A 577 7.83 11.29 -0.29
N GLU A 578 9.04 11.72 -0.64
CA GLU A 578 10.11 12.14 0.30
C GLU A 578 9.65 13.27 1.22
N ARG A 579 8.90 14.23 0.68
CA ARG A 579 8.37 15.38 1.45
C ARG A 579 7.11 15.08 2.23
N GLY A 580 6.60 13.85 2.19
CA GLY A 580 5.43 13.43 2.94
C GLY A 580 4.08 13.83 2.32
N HIS A 581 4.04 14.51 1.16
CA HIS A 581 2.79 14.89 0.49
C HIS A 581 1.94 13.68 0.13
N VAL A 582 2.55 12.60 -0.37
CA VAL A 582 1.85 11.35 -0.70
C VAL A 582 1.15 10.78 0.53
N LYS A 583 1.83 10.77 1.70
CA LYS A 583 1.25 10.31 2.96
C LYS A 583 0.07 11.19 3.40
N ALA A 584 0.22 12.51 3.32
CA ALA A 584 -0.83 13.46 3.68
C ALA A 584 -2.06 13.32 2.77
N ILE A 585 -1.86 13.23 1.45
CA ILE A 585 -2.95 13.04 0.50
C ILE A 585 -3.66 11.70 0.74
N ARG A 586 -2.92 10.60 0.91
CA ARG A 586 -3.51 9.28 1.21
C ARG A 586 -4.32 9.30 2.50
N ALA A 587 -3.85 9.99 3.54
CA ALA A 587 -4.56 10.09 4.81
C ALA A 587 -5.93 10.78 4.68
N ARG A 588 -6.05 11.78 3.80
CA ARG A 588 -7.34 12.45 3.52
C ARG A 588 -8.38 11.51 2.92
N PHE A 589 -7.95 10.51 2.16
CA PHE A 589 -8.81 9.53 1.49
C PHE A 589 -8.70 8.12 2.10
N ALA A 590 -8.18 7.99 3.32
CA ALA A 590 -7.99 6.68 3.95
C ALA A 590 -9.32 6.00 4.32
N GLY A 591 -10.39 6.80 4.46
CA GLY A 591 -11.69 6.27 4.82
C GLY A 591 -11.70 5.70 6.24
N THR A 592 -11.28 6.50 7.21
CA THR A 592 -11.39 6.11 8.62
C THR A 592 -12.85 6.00 9.02
N MET A 593 -13.25 4.79 9.42
CA MET A 593 -14.58 4.61 10.01
C MET A 593 -14.62 5.30 11.36
N PRO A 594 -15.77 5.94 11.73
CA PRO A 594 -15.97 6.42 13.08
C PRO A 594 -15.77 5.27 14.07
N ALA A 595 -15.02 5.53 15.12
CA ALA A 595 -14.83 4.54 16.16
C ALA A 595 -16.12 4.42 16.99
N CYS A 596 -16.49 3.19 17.36
CA CYS A 596 -17.47 2.96 18.40
C CYS A 596 -16.98 3.61 19.71
N SER A 597 -17.75 4.51 20.31
CA SER A 597 -17.37 5.27 21.52
C SER A 597 -17.32 4.42 22.79
N GLY A 598 -17.46 3.13 22.68
CA GLY A 598 -17.40 2.12 23.73
C GLY A 598 -18.67 1.25 23.72
N ALA A 599 -18.50 -0.03 24.00
CA ALA A 599 -19.64 -0.92 24.17
C ALA A 599 -20.49 -0.40 25.35
N GLN A 600 -21.64 0.20 25.07
CA GLN A 600 -22.62 0.41 26.11
C GLN A 600 -22.96 -0.95 26.72
N PRO A 601 -23.01 -1.08 28.07
CA PRO A 601 -23.36 -2.35 28.70
C PRO A 601 -24.71 -2.79 28.15
N ARG A 602 -24.72 -3.85 27.40
CA ARG A 602 -25.95 -4.41 26.84
C ARG A 602 -26.72 -5.13 27.95
N ALA A 603 -28.00 -4.86 28.04
CA ALA A 603 -28.88 -5.62 28.91
C ALA A 603 -28.73 -7.13 28.58
N LEU A 604 -28.54 -7.96 29.60
CA LEU A 604 -28.41 -9.40 29.43
C LEU A 604 -29.76 -9.95 28.90
N ALA A 605 -29.76 -10.47 27.69
CA ALA A 605 -30.99 -11.07 27.11
C ALA A 605 -31.29 -12.42 27.81
N LEU A 606 -32.58 -12.73 27.92
CA LEU A 606 -33.07 -13.96 28.55
C LEU A 606 -32.39 -15.23 27.93
N GLY A 607 -32.17 -15.24 26.61
CA GLY A 607 -31.50 -16.35 25.93
C GLY A 607 -30.04 -16.59 26.40
N GLN A 608 -29.35 -15.55 26.86
CA GLN A 608 -28.00 -15.63 27.42
C GLN A 608 -28.00 -16.09 28.88
N ALA A 609 -29.04 -15.77 29.65
CA ALA A 609 -29.22 -16.21 31.04
C ALA A 609 -29.92 -17.59 31.14
N ALA A 610 -30.63 -18.02 30.11
CA ALA A 610 -31.36 -19.28 30.07
C ALA A 610 -30.54 -20.53 30.53
N PRO A 611 -29.26 -20.71 30.16
CA PRO A 611 -28.49 -21.85 30.63
C PRO A 611 -28.35 -21.92 32.14
N ALA A 612 -28.24 -20.77 32.83
CA ALA A 612 -28.17 -20.73 34.29
C ALA A 612 -29.50 -21.18 34.93
N PHE A 613 -30.63 -20.69 34.39
CA PHE A 613 -31.96 -21.10 34.87
C PHE A 613 -32.26 -22.59 34.56
N LEU A 614 -31.81 -23.09 33.40
CA LEU A 614 -31.96 -24.50 33.04
C LEU A 614 -31.12 -25.40 33.94
N MET A 615 -29.91 -25.03 34.31
CA MET A 615 -29.11 -25.74 35.28
C MET A 615 -29.80 -25.76 36.67
N LEU A 616 -30.28 -24.61 37.12
CA LEU A 616 -30.99 -24.53 38.39
C LEU A 616 -32.23 -25.43 38.39
N ALA A 617 -33.03 -25.42 37.35
CA ALA A 617 -34.20 -26.29 37.22
C ALA A 617 -33.81 -27.79 37.19
N ALA A 618 -32.73 -28.13 36.45
CA ALA A 618 -32.24 -29.52 36.39
C ALA A 618 -31.76 -30.03 37.76
N PHE A 619 -31.02 -29.23 38.52
CA PHE A 619 -30.59 -29.59 39.86
C PHE A 619 -31.74 -29.67 40.85
N ALA A 620 -32.76 -28.75 40.74
CA ALA A 620 -33.95 -28.84 41.56
C ALA A 620 -34.73 -30.11 41.27
N MET A 621 -34.95 -30.48 40.02
CA MET A 621 -35.60 -31.76 39.65
C MET A 621 -34.80 -32.97 40.13
N LEU A 622 -33.48 -32.97 39.99
CA LEU A 622 -32.60 -34.04 40.49
C LEU A 622 -32.72 -34.17 42.01
N SER A 623 -32.74 -33.08 42.75
CA SER A 623 -32.97 -33.04 44.20
C SER A 623 -34.30 -33.63 44.59
N CYS A 624 -35.37 -33.25 43.91
CA CYS A 624 -36.72 -33.82 44.15
C CYS A 624 -36.73 -35.32 43.81
N PHE A 625 -36.06 -35.76 42.75
CA PHE A 625 -35.98 -37.16 42.37
C PHE A 625 -35.24 -38.02 43.42
N ILE A 626 -34.14 -37.48 44.00
CA ILE A 626 -33.36 -38.16 45.05
C ILE A 626 -34.14 -38.21 46.36
N LEU A 627 -34.91 -37.17 46.68
CA LEU A 627 -35.70 -37.13 47.91
C LEU A 627 -36.96 -38.01 47.83
N SER A 628 -37.50 -38.29 46.65
CA SER A 628 -38.72 -39.05 46.41
C SER A 628 -38.71 -40.53 46.92
N PRO A 629 -37.59 -41.28 47.02
CA PRO A 629 -37.61 -42.68 47.53
C PRO A 629 -37.11 -42.86 48.95
N ALA A 630 -36.65 -41.86 49.70
CA ALA A 630 -35.82 -42.07 50.89
C ALA A 630 -36.51 -41.84 52.23
N GLU A 631 -37.70 -41.28 52.31
CA GLU A 631 -38.37 -41.09 53.61
C GLU A 631 -39.51 -42.04 53.84
N LYS A 632 -39.20 -43.24 54.35
CA LYS A 632 -40.10 -43.93 55.23
C LYS A 632 -40.07 -43.24 56.60
N PRO A 633 -41.21 -42.76 57.17
CA PRO A 633 -41.19 -42.09 58.44
C PRO A 633 -40.75 -43.10 59.53
N ARG A 634 -39.67 -42.79 60.27
CA ARG A 634 -39.33 -43.47 61.48
C ARG A 634 -40.33 -43.14 62.55
N PRO A 635 -40.90 -44.12 63.32
CA PRO A 635 -41.84 -43.87 64.39
C PRO A 635 -41.17 -43.06 65.51
N MET A 636 -41.85 -41.99 65.97
CA MET A 636 -41.49 -41.24 67.17
C MET A 636 -41.37 -42.15 68.33
N ARG A 637 -40.25 -42.16 68.96
CA ARG A 637 -40.04 -42.77 70.28
C ARG A 637 -40.36 -41.72 71.35
N ASP A 638 -41.43 -42.04 72.13
CA ASP A 638 -41.81 -41.30 73.33
C ASP A 638 -40.63 -41.13 74.28
N THR A 639 -40.32 -39.94 74.74
CA THR A 639 -39.52 -39.70 75.94
C THR A 639 -40.16 -38.57 76.77
N GLN A 640 -40.74 -39.06 77.85
CA GLN A 640 -40.91 -38.50 79.20
C GLN A 640 -40.78 -36.99 79.48
N LYS A 641 -41.82 -36.53 80.09
CA LYS A 641 -41.98 -35.35 80.92
C LYS A 641 -40.81 -35.16 81.91
N VAL A 642 -40.26 -33.95 81.93
CA VAL A 642 -39.68 -33.35 83.13
C VAL A 642 -40.11 -31.87 83.25
N THR A 643 -40.58 -31.57 84.40
CA THR A 643 -41.21 -30.38 84.99
C THR A 643 -40.32 -29.14 84.91
N SER A 644 -41.03 -27.98 84.76
CA SER A 644 -40.51 -26.62 85.01
C SER A 644 -40.27 -26.36 86.52
N PRO A 645 -39.45 -25.33 86.91
CA PRO A 645 -40.00 -24.01 87.13
C PRO A 645 -39.12 -22.80 86.73
N SER A 646 -39.83 -21.71 86.38
CA SER A 646 -39.60 -20.30 86.62
C SER A 646 -38.19 -19.76 86.90
N ASP A 647 -37.77 -18.77 86.07
CA ASP A 647 -37.51 -17.41 86.49
C ASP A 647 -37.06 -16.52 85.32
N GLN A 648 -37.76 -15.42 85.15
CA GLN A 648 -37.32 -14.30 84.34
C GLN A 648 -36.22 -13.53 85.11
N PRO A 649 -35.33 -12.73 84.42
CA PRO A 649 -35.82 -11.37 84.08
C PRO A 649 -35.29 -10.83 82.72
N GLN A 650 -36.07 -9.83 82.27
CA GLN A 650 -35.85 -8.87 81.17
C GLN A 650 -34.50 -8.14 81.26
N ILE A 651 -33.91 -7.78 80.15
CA ILE A 651 -33.21 -6.51 79.94
C ILE A 651 -33.14 -6.23 78.40
N ALA A 652 -33.90 -5.19 78.02
CA ALA A 652 -33.62 -4.02 77.22
C ALA A 652 -32.93 -4.12 75.83
N ALA A 653 -33.66 -3.55 74.93
CA ALA A 653 -33.24 -3.13 73.59
C ALA A 653 -32.15 -2.05 73.60
N HIS A 654 -31.27 -2.09 72.61
CA HIS A 654 -30.65 -0.87 72.08
C HIS A 654 -30.56 -0.95 70.54
N HIS A 655 -31.24 0.00 69.93
CA HIS A 655 -31.03 0.42 68.55
C HIS A 655 -29.63 0.99 68.40
N THR A 656 -28.99 0.70 67.31
CA THR A 656 -28.23 1.72 66.56
C THR A 656 -28.10 1.35 65.09
N THR A 657 -28.61 2.21 64.29
CA THR A 657 -28.40 2.46 62.85
C THR A 657 -26.94 2.74 62.54
N LEU A 658 -26.40 2.13 61.49
CA LEU A 658 -25.72 2.84 60.36
C LEU A 658 -25.57 1.87 59.20
#